data_cb90078e185c42f9f4f4cee4ed044604
#
_entry.id   cb90078e185c42f9f4f4cee4ed044604
#
_cell.length_a   1.000
_cell.length_b   1.000
_cell.length_c   1.000
_cell.angle_alpha   90.00
_cell.angle_beta   90.00
_cell.angle_gamma   90.00
#
_symmetry.space_group_name_H-M   'P 1'
#
loop_
_entity.id
_entity.type
_entity.pdbx_description
1 polymer ?
#
loop_
_entity_poly.entity_id
_entity_poly.type
_entity_poly.pdbx_seq_one_letter_code
_entity_poly.pdbx_strand_id
1 'polypeptide(L)'
;MLFYWLLSSAFKAQPGRWFIAGLAVALGIALAVAIHTVNRSALSEFSRALDLVNGQASAQIVMPSGEFSDQLYDQIVTLQTELGIRAVSPVLERNTAQIRILGIDIFQAGRVSPSLMPFVSEDQRQELFSDDAIFLSAAALQKLQLSVGDYFALGYEGKSVRFKIAGTVPGAVGQAIAVMDLGTLQWRLGGLGRISRMDVLLLDGKEIEEVANAVQNLNLGVRLISSQERDRRVSNLSRAYRVNLNVLALVALFTGAFLVFTTISFSVLRQQSQLALLSILGASSHWIFTLVLAQAGGIAALGGLFGIGLGLTLAFVLLNILGGDLGGGYFSIAAPPLEIDPIALFGFWILAITVGLLAAYFPAKAATAGRPTDQLRANSTERVLRPVMNHRIALIFSLASLVLAFMPAMNDLPLAAYASIACLLFAGLALIPWIVQYCFSRLANGLSRWQNQPSSLTFAVWRLAQAPASSAGLIAGVVAAMALTVAMVIMVASFRDSMIQWLDQVLPADLYANFKQLNLGDEFQKNPNLLASLERVPGIERYELSVQRKIIFQSDRPEVTLIARPIQQSRAAQTLPLIGSVYPESSLPSQSALPVVYVSEAMVDLYDWRPGRIQTLPALNEQQGSQKVWVAGIFRDYGRQHGALVIDLASYQKMSGNQQYSGIALWLVNQANPATVLNAVRAVIPQFRDQEFINRSDLRALSIKIFDRSFALTYALEIAALLVAIFATATGFAGQALLRQKEYALVYYLGQSTAQRTAWITTESGLLLGLAIIWGTLLGLLISQILIHRVNPQSFHWTMDTSVPYLALITLMLALVGCGIAAALWASKRNLNSTNLRTALREDW
;
A
#
# COMPACT_ATOMS: atom_id res chain seq x y z
N MET A 1 47.57 -10.51 15.59
CA MET A 1 47.47 -9.69 16.81
C MET A 1 47.32 -8.21 16.46
N LEU A 2 48.20 -7.59 15.70
CA LEU A 2 48.17 -6.16 15.33
C LEU A 2 46.87 -5.73 14.65
N PHE A 3 46.30 -6.55 13.74
CA PHE A 3 45.04 -6.30 13.04
C PHE A 3 43.85 -6.14 14.02
N TYR A 4 43.66 -7.07 14.93
CA TYR A 4 42.62 -7.04 15.94
C TYR A 4 42.78 -5.88 16.94
N TRP A 5 44.04 -5.60 17.29
CA TRP A 5 44.34 -4.47 18.16
C TRP A 5 44.01 -3.14 17.51
N LEU A 6 44.39 -2.92 16.23
CA LEU A 6 44.03 -1.70 15.48
C LEU A 6 42.52 -1.60 15.25
N LEU A 7 41.85 -2.71 14.98
CA LEU A 7 40.39 -2.73 14.82
C LEU A 7 39.73 -2.29 16.14
N SER A 8 40.10 -2.87 17.29
CA SER A 8 39.54 -2.54 18.59
C SER A 8 39.93 -1.15 19.10
N SER A 9 41.17 -0.71 18.85
CA SER A 9 41.64 0.62 19.25
C SER A 9 40.94 1.73 18.45
N ALA A 10 40.64 1.51 17.17
CA ALA A 10 39.88 2.46 16.36
C ALA A 10 38.48 2.68 16.95
N PHE A 11 37.80 1.62 17.41
CA PHE A 11 36.49 1.72 18.10
C PHE A 11 36.59 2.49 19.43
N LYS A 12 37.61 2.23 20.22
CA LYS A 12 37.84 2.86 21.54
C LYS A 12 38.27 4.33 21.42
N ALA A 13 39.05 4.69 20.41
CA ALA A 13 39.57 6.03 20.24
C ALA A 13 38.49 7.08 19.87
N GLN A 14 37.45 6.71 19.13
CA GLN A 14 36.41 7.63 18.68
C GLN A 14 35.00 7.00 18.77
N PRO A 15 34.49 6.66 19.98
CA PRO A 15 33.26 5.91 20.16
C PRO A 15 32.03 6.63 19.60
N GLY A 16 31.95 7.95 19.73
CA GLY A 16 30.82 8.73 19.22
C GLY A 16 30.65 8.68 17.70
N ARG A 17 31.73 8.54 16.97
CA ARG A 17 31.72 8.42 15.51
C ARG A 17 31.15 7.07 15.05
N TRP A 18 31.60 6.00 15.69
CA TRP A 18 31.15 4.64 15.42
C TRP A 18 29.67 4.48 15.78
N PHE A 19 29.26 5.10 16.89
CA PHE A 19 27.87 5.16 17.31
C PHE A 19 26.99 5.84 16.25
N ILE A 20 27.40 7.00 15.73
CA ILE A 20 26.65 7.73 14.69
C ILE A 20 26.55 6.91 13.39
N ALA A 21 27.67 6.27 12.97
CA ALA A 21 27.66 5.42 11.79
C ALA A 21 26.77 4.19 11.98
N GLY A 22 26.87 3.53 13.14
CA GLY A 22 26.01 2.40 13.49
C GLY A 22 24.53 2.79 13.59
N LEU A 23 24.22 3.96 14.17
CA LEU A 23 22.86 4.48 14.26
C LEU A 23 22.27 4.77 12.86
N ALA A 24 23.07 5.30 11.94
CA ALA A 24 22.62 5.51 10.55
C ALA A 24 22.26 4.19 9.85
N VAL A 25 23.11 3.15 10.03
CA VAL A 25 22.82 1.81 9.54
C VAL A 25 21.55 1.26 10.20
N ALA A 26 21.43 1.42 11.52
CA ALA A 26 20.30 0.94 12.30
C ALA A 26 18.98 1.58 11.83
N LEU A 27 18.95 2.89 11.61
CA LEU A 27 17.76 3.59 11.13
C LEU A 27 17.33 3.14 9.72
N GLY A 28 18.30 2.96 8.82
CA GLY A 28 18.03 2.48 7.47
C GLY A 28 17.42 1.08 7.45
N ILE A 29 17.96 0.17 8.24
CA ILE A 29 17.47 -1.21 8.35
C ILE A 29 16.16 -1.27 9.17
N ALA A 30 16.04 -0.48 10.23
CA ALA A 30 14.83 -0.43 11.05
C ALA A 30 13.59 -0.10 10.23
N LEU A 31 13.70 0.86 9.31
CA LEU A 31 12.58 1.25 8.45
C LEU A 31 12.16 0.09 7.53
N ALA A 32 13.12 -0.57 6.88
CA ALA A 32 12.84 -1.71 6.00
C ALA A 32 12.23 -2.90 6.76
N VAL A 33 12.78 -3.22 7.94
CA VAL A 33 12.28 -4.30 8.82
C VAL A 33 10.87 -3.97 9.33
N ALA A 34 10.62 -2.73 9.77
CA ALA A 34 9.30 -2.32 10.25
C ALA A 34 8.23 -2.51 9.18
N ILE A 35 8.49 -2.05 7.95
CA ILE A 35 7.55 -2.18 6.83
C ILE A 35 7.30 -3.65 6.50
N HIS A 36 8.36 -4.44 6.38
CA HIS A 36 8.25 -5.88 6.07
C HIS A 36 7.42 -6.61 7.14
N THR A 37 7.72 -6.36 8.42
CA THR A 37 7.03 -7.01 9.54
C THR A 37 5.55 -6.60 9.62
N VAL A 38 5.25 -5.30 9.47
CA VAL A 38 3.85 -4.82 9.44
C VAL A 38 3.09 -5.45 8.28
N ASN A 39 3.69 -5.46 7.08
CA ASN A 39 3.08 -6.07 5.91
C ASN A 39 2.80 -7.56 6.11
N ARG A 40 3.78 -8.31 6.65
CA ARG A 40 3.63 -9.74 6.90
C ARG A 40 2.56 -10.03 7.97
N SER A 41 2.58 -9.30 9.08
CA SER A 41 1.57 -9.45 10.16
C SER A 41 0.16 -9.18 9.65
N ALA A 42 -0.01 -8.16 8.81
CA ALA A 42 -1.31 -7.86 8.20
C ALA A 42 -1.78 -8.94 7.23
N LEU A 43 -0.87 -9.47 6.42
CA LEU A 43 -1.19 -10.51 5.45
C LEU A 43 -1.49 -11.86 6.10
N SER A 44 -0.76 -12.23 7.12
CA SER A 44 -0.97 -13.49 7.82
C SER A 44 -2.33 -13.50 8.52
N GLU A 45 -2.70 -12.37 9.12
CA GLU A 45 -4.02 -12.24 9.74
C GLU A 45 -5.14 -12.31 8.70
N PHE A 46 -4.94 -11.66 7.55
CA PHE A 46 -5.87 -11.74 6.42
C PHE A 46 -6.04 -13.19 5.93
N SER A 47 -4.94 -13.92 5.75
CA SER A 47 -5.00 -15.33 5.32
C SER A 47 -5.66 -16.22 6.38
N ARG A 48 -5.26 -16.11 7.65
CA ARG A 48 -5.89 -16.86 8.75
C ARG A 48 -7.39 -16.60 8.84
N ALA A 49 -7.79 -15.35 8.71
CA ALA A 49 -9.19 -14.97 8.77
C ALA A 49 -10.01 -15.64 7.65
N LEU A 50 -9.44 -15.83 6.48
CA LEU A 50 -10.11 -16.51 5.36
C LEU A 50 -10.08 -18.03 5.48
N ASP A 51 -8.98 -18.61 5.94
CA ASP A 51 -8.86 -20.06 6.16
C ASP A 51 -9.86 -20.57 7.20
N LEU A 52 -10.11 -19.78 8.23
CA LEU A 52 -11.08 -20.11 9.26
C LEU A 52 -12.53 -20.12 8.76
N VAL A 53 -12.89 -19.21 7.84
CA VAL A 53 -14.26 -19.18 7.27
C VAL A 53 -14.49 -20.29 6.26
N ASN A 54 -13.44 -20.70 5.57
CA ASN A 54 -13.54 -21.67 4.50
C ASN A 54 -13.36 -23.13 4.97
N GLY A 55 -12.95 -23.34 6.22
CA GLY A 55 -12.73 -24.66 6.79
C GLY A 55 -11.58 -25.44 6.15
N GLN A 56 -11.51 -26.74 6.42
CA GLN A 56 -10.52 -27.65 5.84
C GLN A 56 -10.98 -28.30 4.52
N ALA A 57 -12.02 -27.74 3.89
CA ALA A 57 -12.55 -28.25 2.63
C ALA A 57 -11.47 -28.23 1.53
N SER A 58 -11.32 -29.37 0.84
CA SER A 58 -10.36 -29.50 -0.28
C SER A 58 -10.74 -28.64 -1.48
N ALA A 59 -12.05 -28.45 -1.69
CA ALA A 59 -12.62 -27.66 -2.77
C ALA A 59 -14.02 -27.14 -2.39
N GLN A 60 -14.54 -26.24 -3.21
CA GLN A 60 -15.90 -25.70 -3.08
C GLN A 60 -16.63 -25.80 -4.41
N ILE A 61 -17.88 -26.22 -4.40
CA ILE A 61 -18.77 -26.16 -5.55
C ILE A 61 -19.58 -24.87 -5.42
N VAL A 62 -19.48 -24.01 -6.42
CA VAL A 62 -20.17 -22.71 -6.46
C VAL A 62 -20.85 -22.52 -7.81
N MET A 63 -21.89 -21.69 -7.84
CA MET A 63 -22.46 -21.22 -9.09
C MET A 63 -21.93 -19.82 -9.42
N PRO A 64 -21.48 -19.54 -10.65
CA PRO A 64 -20.99 -18.21 -11.04
C PRO A 64 -21.99 -17.09 -10.79
N SER A 65 -23.28 -17.43 -10.83
CA SER A 65 -24.37 -16.48 -10.59
C SER A 65 -24.70 -16.23 -9.10
N GLY A 66 -24.03 -16.87 -8.15
CA GLY A 66 -24.28 -16.72 -6.70
C GLY A 66 -25.09 -17.88 -6.11
N GLU A 67 -26.16 -17.58 -5.35
CA GLU A 67 -26.98 -18.61 -4.72
C GLU A 67 -27.71 -19.48 -5.73
N PHE A 68 -27.85 -20.75 -5.42
CA PHE A 68 -28.49 -21.76 -6.27
C PHE A 68 -29.39 -22.70 -5.45
N SER A 69 -30.20 -23.53 -6.17
CA SER A 69 -31.15 -24.44 -5.55
C SER A 69 -30.44 -25.55 -4.75
N ASP A 70 -30.99 -25.87 -3.58
CA ASP A 70 -30.50 -26.99 -2.75
C ASP A 70 -30.80 -28.37 -3.38
N GLN A 71 -31.67 -28.44 -4.37
CA GLN A 71 -31.88 -29.67 -5.15
C GLN A 71 -30.59 -30.14 -5.86
N LEU A 72 -29.70 -29.24 -6.20
CA LEU A 72 -28.39 -29.59 -6.75
C LEU A 72 -27.50 -30.29 -5.73
N TYR A 73 -27.69 -30.05 -4.43
CA TYR A 73 -27.01 -30.78 -3.37
C TYR A 73 -27.37 -32.26 -3.39
N ASP A 74 -28.64 -32.60 -3.50
CA ASP A 74 -29.10 -33.99 -3.59
C ASP A 74 -28.51 -34.72 -4.78
N GLN A 75 -28.42 -34.04 -5.93
CA GLN A 75 -27.81 -34.60 -7.16
C GLN A 75 -26.30 -34.87 -6.96
N ILE A 76 -25.59 -33.93 -6.40
CA ILE A 76 -24.13 -34.05 -6.16
C ILE A 76 -23.86 -35.12 -5.10
N VAL A 77 -24.67 -35.22 -4.03
CA VAL A 77 -24.54 -36.26 -3.00
C VAL A 77 -24.80 -37.64 -3.56
N THR A 78 -25.80 -37.79 -4.45
CA THR A 78 -26.09 -39.06 -5.11
C THR A 78 -24.92 -39.58 -5.96
N LEU A 79 -24.22 -38.64 -6.61
CA LEU A 79 -23.07 -38.94 -7.50
C LEU A 79 -21.72 -38.82 -6.80
N GLN A 80 -21.68 -38.54 -5.48
CA GLN A 80 -20.45 -38.16 -4.78
C GLN A 80 -19.31 -39.19 -4.93
N THR A 81 -19.63 -40.49 -4.90
CA THR A 81 -18.60 -41.55 -5.02
C THR A 81 -18.04 -41.64 -6.43
N GLU A 82 -18.87 -41.47 -7.45
CA GLU A 82 -18.45 -41.46 -8.87
C GLU A 82 -17.61 -40.25 -9.18
N LEU A 83 -17.94 -39.13 -8.58
CA LEU A 83 -17.19 -37.84 -8.70
C LEU A 83 -15.89 -37.83 -7.89
N GLY A 84 -15.59 -38.84 -7.08
CA GLY A 84 -14.40 -38.87 -6.24
C GLY A 84 -14.48 -37.95 -5.00
N ILE A 85 -15.68 -37.70 -4.53
CA ILE A 85 -15.96 -36.84 -3.38
C ILE A 85 -16.23 -37.72 -2.14
N ARG A 86 -15.60 -37.41 -1.01
CA ARG A 86 -15.75 -38.12 0.27
C ARG A 86 -16.90 -37.58 1.11
N ALA A 87 -17.07 -36.24 1.13
CA ALA A 87 -18.11 -35.57 1.86
C ALA A 87 -18.45 -34.23 1.25
N VAL A 88 -19.71 -33.81 1.33
CA VAL A 88 -20.23 -32.53 0.85
C VAL A 88 -21.04 -31.90 1.97
N SER A 89 -20.78 -30.62 2.25
CA SER A 89 -21.53 -29.83 3.25
C SER A 89 -22.11 -28.58 2.58
N PRO A 90 -23.45 -28.43 2.52
CA PRO A 90 -24.07 -27.22 1.98
C PRO A 90 -23.94 -26.07 2.97
N VAL A 91 -23.71 -24.87 2.45
CA VAL A 91 -23.55 -23.65 3.23
C VAL A 91 -24.40 -22.54 2.62
N LEU A 92 -25.21 -21.89 3.46
CA LEU A 92 -25.90 -20.65 3.12
C LEU A 92 -25.26 -19.49 3.88
N GLU A 93 -24.92 -18.44 3.17
CA GLU A 93 -24.27 -17.27 3.73
C GLU A 93 -25.19 -16.07 3.70
N ARG A 94 -25.28 -15.35 4.84
CA ARG A 94 -25.97 -14.07 4.97
C ARG A 94 -25.04 -13.04 5.59
N ASN A 95 -24.91 -11.89 4.97
CA ASN A 95 -24.09 -10.79 5.47
C ASN A 95 -25.01 -9.73 6.06
N THR A 96 -24.77 -9.35 7.31
CA THR A 96 -25.39 -8.21 7.97
C THR A 96 -24.38 -7.04 8.04
N ALA A 97 -24.80 -5.86 8.48
CA ALA A 97 -23.89 -4.73 8.68
C ALA A 97 -22.79 -5.02 9.71
N GLN A 98 -23.06 -5.90 10.66
CA GLN A 98 -22.18 -6.12 11.82
C GLN A 98 -21.46 -7.45 11.79
N ILE A 99 -22.12 -8.51 11.36
CA ILE A 99 -21.60 -9.86 11.38
C ILE A 99 -21.98 -10.65 10.12
N ARG A 100 -21.20 -11.65 9.80
CA ARG A 100 -21.46 -12.63 8.76
C ARG A 100 -22.11 -13.88 9.39
N ILE A 101 -23.23 -14.34 8.85
CA ILE A 101 -23.98 -15.49 9.35
C ILE A 101 -23.82 -16.64 8.38
N LEU A 102 -23.44 -17.80 8.89
CA LEU A 102 -23.27 -19.04 8.13
C LEU A 102 -24.29 -20.06 8.62
N GLY A 103 -25.17 -20.48 7.73
CA GLY A 103 -26.02 -21.64 7.91
C GLY A 103 -25.28 -22.86 7.41
N ILE A 104 -25.02 -23.81 8.30
CA ILE A 104 -24.28 -25.04 7.97
C ILE A 104 -25.14 -26.26 8.35
N ASP A 105 -24.96 -27.35 7.62
CA ASP A 105 -25.46 -28.66 8.07
C ASP A 105 -24.51 -29.18 9.14
N ILE A 106 -24.97 -29.17 10.41
CA ILE A 106 -24.16 -29.54 11.57
C ILE A 106 -23.60 -30.97 11.46
N PHE A 107 -24.32 -31.87 10.81
CA PHE A 107 -23.89 -33.28 10.66
C PHE A 107 -22.78 -33.43 9.63
N GLN A 108 -22.82 -32.67 8.54
CA GLN A 108 -21.80 -32.76 7.49
C GLN A 108 -20.61 -31.80 7.75
N ALA A 109 -20.88 -30.65 8.32
CA ALA A 109 -19.84 -29.65 8.61
C ALA A 109 -18.76 -30.19 9.54
N GLY A 110 -19.10 -31.04 10.49
CA GLY A 110 -18.13 -31.71 11.38
C GLY A 110 -17.09 -32.55 10.63
N ARG A 111 -17.42 -33.07 9.44
CA ARG A 111 -16.51 -33.84 8.58
C ARG A 111 -15.70 -32.94 7.62
N VAL A 112 -16.33 -31.88 7.09
CA VAL A 112 -15.76 -31.06 6.01
C VAL A 112 -15.09 -29.81 6.56
N SER A 113 -15.67 -29.20 7.61
CA SER A 113 -15.23 -27.92 8.17
C SER A 113 -15.31 -27.91 9.70
N PRO A 114 -14.53 -28.75 10.40
CA PRO A 114 -14.61 -28.88 11.86
C PRO A 114 -14.33 -27.59 12.63
N SER A 115 -13.61 -26.64 12.04
CA SER A 115 -13.35 -25.31 12.63
C SER A 115 -14.59 -24.43 12.77
N LEU A 116 -15.64 -24.70 12.00
CA LEU A 116 -16.92 -24.00 12.07
C LEU A 116 -17.91 -24.62 13.07
N MET A 117 -17.55 -25.74 13.65
CA MET A 117 -18.43 -26.42 14.60
C MET A 117 -18.61 -25.57 15.86
N PRO A 118 -19.87 -25.37 16.29
CA PRO A 118 -20.17 -24.70 17.53
C PRO A 118 -19.68 -25.49 18.75
N PHE A 119 -19.18 -24.79 19.74
CA PHE A 119 -18.88 -25.35 21.04
C PHE A 119 -20.00 -25.04 22.03
N VAL A 120 -20.60 -26.09 22.56
CA VAL A 120 -21.68 -26.04 23.53
C VAL A 120 -21.31 -26.95 24.71
N SER A 121 -21.70 -26.58 25.91
CA SER A 121 -21.53 -27.43 27.08
C SER A 121 -22.34 -28.76 26.97
N GLU A 122 -21.88 -29.80 27.60
CA GLU A 122 -22.53 -31.12 27.49
C GLU A 122 -24.02 -31.10 27.85
N ASP A 123 -24.40 -30.30 28.83
CA ASP A 123 -25.77 -30.14 29.27
C ASP A 123 -26.67 -29.37 28.29
N GLN A 124 -26.10 -28.69 27.33
CA GLN A 124 -26.80 -27.80 26.36
C GLN A 124 -26.72 -28.33 24.93
N ARG A 125 -26.33 -29.59 24.70
CA ARG A 125 -26.21 -30.16 23.33
C ARG A 125 -27.52 -30.10 22.53
N GLN A 126 -28.66 -30.10 23.20
CA GLN A 126 -29.97 -29.96 22.55
C GLN A 126 -30.15 -28.56 21.92
N GLU A 127 -29.48 -27.56 22.42
CA GLU A 127 -29.53 -26.20 21.87
C GLU A 127 -28.91 -26.09 20.46
N LEU A 128 -28.06 -27.05 20.05
CA LEU A 128 -27.49 -27.09 18.67
C LEU A 128 -28.58 -27.16 17.59
N PHE A 129 -29.73 -27.74 17.93
CA PHE A 129 -30.85 -27.98 17.01
C PHE A 129 -32.07 -27.09 17.34
N SER A 130 -31.90 -26.12 18.21
CA SER A 130 -32.97 -25.18 18.52
C SER A 130 -33.20 -24.17 17.42
N ASP A 131 -34.46 -23.90 17.09
CA ASP A 131 -34.86 -22.96 16.02
C ASP A 131 -34.48 -21.51 16.30
N ASP A 132 -34.07 -21.16 17.51
CA ASP A 132 -33.67 -19.82 17.93
C ASP A 132 -32.20 -19.74 18.32
N ALA A 133 -31.42 -20.81 18.21
CA ALA A 133 -30.02 -20.84 18.60
C ALA A 133 -29.11 -20.21 17.53
N ILE A 134 -28.21 -19.39 18.01
CA ILE A 134 -27.10 -18.83 17.21
C ILE A 134 -25.79 -18.93 18.00
N PHE A 135 -24.71 -19.24 17.31
CA PHE A 135 -23.38 -19.40 17.90
C PHE A 135 -22.47 -18.32 17.38
N LEU A 136 -21.85 -17.55 18.26
CA LEU A 136 -21.06 -16.39 17.90
C LEU A 136 -19.57 -16.65 18.12
N SER A 137 -18.74 -16.14 17.23
CA SER A 137 -17.30 -16.06 17.48
C SER A 137 -16.98 -15.08 18.60
N ALA A 138 -15.81 -15.21 19.25
CA ALA A 138 -15.36 -14.30 20.29
C ALA A 138 -15.32 -12.85 19.79
N ALA A 139 -14.89 -12.63 18.55
CA ALA A 139 -14.88 -11.32 17.92
C ALA A 139 -16.30 -10.76 17.68
N ALA A 140 -17.27 -11.60 17.34
CA ALA A 140 -18.67 -11.19 17.19
C ALA A 140 -19.28 -10.78 18.54
N LEU A 141 -19.04 -11.56 19.61
CA LEU A 141 -19.47 -11.24 20.95
C LEU A 141 -18.92 -9.89 21.43
N GLN A 142 -17.62 -9.67 21.23
CA GLN A 142 -16.97 -8.41 21.58
C GLN A 142 -17.52 -7.21 20.77
N LYS A 143 -17.73 -7.39 19.47
CA LYS A 143 -18.21 -6.34 18.57
C LYS A 143 -19.64 -5.93 18.89
N LEU A 144 -20.49 -6.91 19.21
CA LEU A 144 -21.90 -6.71 19.57
C LEU A 144 -22.11 -6.35 21.05
N GLN A 145 -21.06 -6.46 21.86
CA GLN A 145 -21.11 -6.30 23.33
C GLN A 145 -22.13 -7.23 23.99
N LEU A 146 -22.18 -8.50 23.52
CA LEU A 146 -23.10 -9.53 24.00
C LEU A 146 -22.32 -10.68 24.64
N SER A 147 -23.01 -11.47 25.45
CA SER A 147 -22.48 -12.67 26.13
C SER A 147 -23.30 -13.93 25.77
N VAL A 148 -22.71 -15.09 25.99
CA VAL A 148 -23.44 -16.37 25.84
C VAL A 148 -24.61 -16.38 26.82
N GLY A 149 -25.80 -16.71 26.31
CA GLY A 149 -27.07 -16.67 27.04
C GLY A 149 -27.94 -15.45 26.71
N ASP A 150 -27.38 -14.40 26.15
CA ASP A 150 -28.10 -13.20 25.72
C ASP A 150 -28.90 -13.46 24.43
N TYR A 151 -29.84 -12.55 24.15
CA TYR A 151 -30.62 -12.59 22.92
C TYR A 151 -30.08 -11.57 21.91
N PHE A 152 -29.84 -12.04 20.69
CA PHE A 152 -29.43 -11.21 19.55
C PHE A 152 -30.62 -11.04 18.61
N ALA A 153 -31.00 -9.78 18.32
CA ALA A 153 -32.09 -9.47 17.43
C ALA A 153 -31.57 -9.09 16.05
N LEU A 154 -32.04 -9.77 15.03
CA LEU A 154 -31.77 -9.48 13.62
C LEU A 154 -33.05 -8.98 12.94
N GLY A 155 -32.96 -7.85 12.27
CA GLY A 155 -34.04 -7.37 11.39
C GLY A 155 -34.08 -8.20 10.11
N TYR A 156 -35.19 -8.87 9.86
CA TYR A 156 -35.45 -9.62 8.64
C TYR A 156 -36.92 -9.42 8.21
N GLU A 157 -37.15 -9.06 6.94
CA GLU A 157 -38.49 -8.79 6.37
C GLU A 157 -39.36 -7.83 7.20
N GLY A 158 -38.75 -6.78 7.78
CA GLY A 158 -39.45 -5.82 8.65
C GLY A 158 -39.90 -6.38 10.01
N LYS A 159 -39.48 -7.61 10.34
CA LYS A 159 -39.66 -8.24 11.64
C LYS A 159 -38.33 -8.37 12.36
N SER A 160 -38.32 -8.13 13.66
CA SER A 160 -37.17 -8.40 14.51
C SER A 160 -37.23 -9.88 14.91
N VAL A 161 -36.32 -10.69 14.32
CA VAL A 161 -36.15 -12.12 14.68
C VAL A 161 -35.14 -12.19 15.81
N ARG A 162 -35.53 -12.77 16.94
CA ARG A 162 -34.64 -12.96 18.08
C ARG A 162 -34.00 -14.32 18.04
N PHE A 163 -32.70 -14.38 18.31
CA PHE A 163 -31.91 -15.58 18.45
C PHE A 163 -31.24 -15.60 19.82
N LYS A 164 -31.22 -16.74 20.47
CA LYS A 164 -30.49 -17.00 21.72
C LYS A 164 -29.04 -17.31 21.40
N ILE A 165 -28.10 -16.65 22.02
CA ILE A 165 -26.68 -16.97 21.89
C ILE A 165 -26.43 -18.25 22.72
N ALA A 166 -26.47 -19.39 22.07
CA ALA A 166 -26.40 -20.70 22.73
C ALA A 166 -24.95 -21.16 23.00
N GLY A 167 -23.96 -20.56 22.36
CA GLY A 167 -22.58 -20.95 22.57
C GLY A 167 -21.61 -20.17 21.67
N THR A 168 -20.38 -20.68 21.56
CA THR A 168 -19.31 -20.02 20.80
C THR A 168 -18.81 -20.87 19.65
N VAL A 169 -18.16 -20.22 18.68
CA VAL A 169 -17.43 -20.88 17.58
C VAL A 169 -15.93 -20.65 17.80
N PRO A 170 -15.23 -21.58 18.47
CA PRO A 170 -13.83 -21.38 18.89
C PRO A 170 -12.87 -21.29 17.72
N GLY A 171 -13.15 -21.98 16.62
CA GLY A 171 -12.30 -21.97 15.44
C GLY A 171 -12.29 -20.63 14.69
N ALA A 172 -13.27 -19.76 14.93
CA ALA A 172 -13.41 -18.48 14.25
C ALA A 172 -12.71 -17.34 15.01
N VAL A 173 -11.43 -17.49 15.26
CA VAL A 173 -10.62 -16.47 15.97
C VAL A 173 -10.48 -15.23 15.08
N GLY A 174 -10.83 -14.05 15.64
CA GLY A 174 -10.59 -12.76 14.98
C GLY A 174 -11.66 -12.31 13.97
N GLN A 175 -12.60 -13.15 13.56
CA GLN A 175 -13.72 -12.77 12.68
C GLN A 175 -15.04 -12.65 13.44
N ALA A 176 -15.82 -11.60 13.12
CA ALA A 176 -17.16 -11.45 13.64
C ALA A 176 -18.15 -12.29 12.81
N ILE A 177 -18.18 -13.60 13.07
CA ILE A 177 -19.10 -14.55 12.44
C ILE A 177 -20.08 -15.14 13.43
N ALA A 178 -21.23 -15.51 12.89
CA ALA A 178 -22.22 -16.32 13.55
C ALA A 178 -22.45 -17.60 12.76
N VAL A 179 -22.70 -18.70 13.46
CA VAL A 179 -23.02 -19.99 12.87
C VAL A 179 -24.36 -20.44 13.41
N MET A 180 -25.20 -21.01 12.58
CA MET A 180 -26.46 -21.62 12.95
C MET A 180 -26.79 -22.81 12.03
N ASP A 181 -27.80 -23.58 12.37
CA ASP A 181 -28.25 -24.63 11.48
C ASP A 181 -28.76 -24.08 10.14
N LEU A 182 -28.48 -24.82 9.04
CA LEU A 182 -28.85 -24.41 7.68
C LEU A 182 -30.36 -24.22 7.52
N GLY A 183 -31.14 -25.20 8.00
CA GLY A 183 -32.60 -25.17 7.90
C GLY A 183 -33.19 -24.00 8.68
N THR A 184 -32.67 -23.76 9.88
CA THR A 184 -33.02 -22.60 10.70
C THR A 184 -32.74 -21.29 10.02
N LEU A 185 -31.56 -21.16 9.39
CA LEU A 185 -31.21 -19.93 8.62
C LEU A 185 -32.14 -19.73 7.44
N GLN A 186 -32.38 -20.81 6.66
CA GLN A 186 -33.26 -20.74 5.47
C GLN A 186 -34.70 -20.34 5.87
N TRP A 187 -35.20 -20.86 6.97
CA TRP A 187 -36.56 -20.60 7.44
C TRP A 187 -36.72 -19.22 8.10
N ARG A 188 -35.79 -18.89 9.02
CA ARG A 188 -35.90 -17.66 9.84
C ARG A 188 -35.41 -16.38 9.11
N LEU A 189 -34.39 -16.53 8.27
CA LEU A 189 -33.74 -15.41 7.58
C LEU A 189 -33.85 -15.52 6.04
N GLY A 190 -34.77 -16.37 5.55
CA GLY A 190 -35.10 -16.54 4.15
C GLY A 190 -34.05 -17.30 3.35
N GLY A 191 -34.47 -17.72 2.17
CA GLY A 191 -33.65 -18.54 1.30
C GLY A 191 -34.01 -20.03 1.38
N LEU A 192 -35.27 -20.32 1.70
CA LEU A 192 -35.80 -21.71 1.60
C LEU A 192 -35.46 -22.28 0.22
N GLY A 193 -34.85 -23.47 0.21
CA GLY A 193 -34.47 -24.19 -0.99
C GLY A 193 -33.24 -23.57 -1.68
N ARG A 194 -32.43 -22.69 -1.01
CA ARG A 194 -31.24 -22.08 -1.59
C ARG A 194 -30.01 -22.29 -0.71
N ILE A 195 -28.88 -22.44 -1.38
CA ILE A 195 -27.54 -22.51 -0.79
C ILE A 195 -26.59 -21.58 -1.55
N SER A 196 -25.55 -21.11 -0.87
CA SER A 196 -24.55 -20.23 -1.47
C SER A 196 -23.37 -21.01 -2.06
N ARG A 197 -23.02 -22.13 -1.44
CA ARG A 197 -21.94 -23.02 -1.87
C ARG A 197 -22.08 -24.40 -1.23
N MET A 198 -21.33 -25.36 -1.77
CA MET A 198 -21.09 -26.65 -1.14
C MET A 198 -19.59 -26.79 -0.86
N ASP A 199 -19.23 -26.97 0.40
CA ASP A 199 -17.87 -27.29 0.80
C ASP A 199 -17.63 -28.80 0.60
N VAL A 200 -16.51 -29.17 -0.04
CA VAL A 200 -16.26 -30.54 -0.53
C VAL A 200 -14.95 -31.06 0.02
N LEU A 201 -14.96 -32.29 0.51
CA LEU A 201 -13.77 -33.05 0.85
C LEU A 201 -13.58 -34.15 -0.20
N LEU A 202 -12.42 -34.20 -0.84
CA LEU A 202 -12.13 -35.19 -1.88
C LEU A 202 -11.66 -36.51 -1.26
N LEU A 203 -11.78 -37.59 -2.03
CA LEU A 203 -11.20 -38.90 -1.71
C LEU A 203 -9.67 -38.82 -1.81
N ASP A 204 -8.97 -39.51 -0.93
CA ASP A 204 -7.51 -39.59 -0.92
C ASP A 204 -6.97 -40.11 -2.25
N GLY A 205 -6.04 -39.40 -2.86
CA GLY A 205 -5.40 -39.78 -4.13
C GLY A 205 -6.15 -39.33 -5.39
N LYS A 206 -7.29 -38.63 -5.29
CA LYS A 206 -7.96 -38.01 -6.44
C LYS A 206 -7.37 -36.61 -6.74
N GLU A 207 -7.08 -36.36 -8.03
CA GLU A 207 -6.67 -35.04 -8.47
C GLU A 207 -7.87 -34.09 -8.60
N ILE A 208 -7.71 -32.88 -8.13
CA ILE A 208 -8.77 -31.86 -8.13
C ILE A 208 -9.27 -31.57 -9.55
N GLU A 209 -8.38 -31.60 -10.54
CA GLU A 209 -8.70 -31.34 -11.95
C GLU A 209 -9.61 -32.41 -12.55
N GLU A 210 -9.44 -33.71 -12.16
CA GLU A 210 -10.34 -34.79 -12.57
C GLU A 210 -11.75 -34.55 -12.06
N VAL A 211 -11.87 -34.20 -10.77
CA VAL A 211 -13.17 -33.95 -10.12
C VAL A 211 -13.81 -32.70 -10.70
N ALA A 212 -13.03 -31.64 -10.97
CA ALA A 212 -13.53 -30.42 -11.60
C ALA A 212 -14.12 -30.67 -13.00
N ASN A 213 -13.42 -31.46 -13.82
CA ASN A 213 -13.89 -31.86 -15.14
C ASN A 213 -15.14 -32.73 -15.05
N ALA A 214 -15.21 -33.66 -14.08
CA ALA A 214 -16.39 -34.49 -13.86
C ALA A 214 -17.60 -33.63 -13.44
N VAL A 215 -17.45 -32.70 -12.52
CA VAL A 215 -18.51 -31.79 -12.11
C VAL A 215 -18.95 -30.89 -13.27
N GLN A 216 -18.02 -30.40 -14.09
CA GLN A 216 -18.34 -29.57 -15.24
C GLN A 216 -19.11 -30.32 -16.33
N ASN A 217 -18.80 -31.60 -16.52
CA ASN A 217 -19.47 -32.47 -17.51
C ASN A 217 -20.94 -32.76 -17.14
N LEU A 218 -21.34 -32.56 -15.90
CA LEU A 218 -22.73 -32.65 -15.48
C LEU A 218 -23.63 -31.54 -16.06
N ASN A 219 -23.03 -30.48 -16.63
CA ASN A 219 -23.74 -29.32 -17.21
C ASN A 219 -24.76 -28.65 -16.26
N LEU A 220 -24.54 -28.72 -14.96
CA LEU A 220 -25.41 -28.14 -13.93
C LEU A 220 -25.17 -26.64 -13.70
N GLY A 221 -24.31 -26.02 -14.47
CA GLY A 221 -23.94 -24.60 -14.32
C GLY A 221 -23.04 -24.29 -13.10
N VAL A 222 -22.68 -25.32 -12.32
CA VAL A 222 -21.79 -25.20 -11.17
C VAL A 222 -20.33 -25.40 -11.54
N ARG A 223 -19.43 -24.84 -10.73
CA ARG A 223 -17.98 -25.01 -10.88
C ARG A 223 -17.37 -25.45 -9.57
N LEU A 224 -16.38 -26.32 -9.66
CA LEU A 224 -15.55 -26.70 -8.53
C LEU A 224 -14.35 -25.73 -8.48
N ILE A 225 -14.13 -25.12 -7.33
CA ILE A 225 -13.01 -24.23 -7.03
C ILE A 225 -12.10 -24.92 -6.02
N SER A 226 -10.85 -25.12 -6.38
CA SER A 226 -9.86 -25.73 -5.50
C SER A 226 -9.47 -24.82 -4.34
N SER A 227 -8.91 -25.39 -3.26
CA SER A 227 -8.30 -24.61 -2.19
C SER A 227 -7.18 -23.71 -2.72
N GLN A 228 -6.35 -24.20 -3.65
CA GLN A 228 -5.27 -23.42 -4.27
C GLN A 228 -5.78 -22.25 -5.11
N GLU A 229 -6.84 -22.44 -5.91
CA GLU A 229 -7.48 -21.35 -6.67
C GLU A 229 -8.12 -20.33 -5.74
N ARG A 230 -8.71 -20.79 -4.67
CA ARG A 230 -9.25 -19.94 -3.60
C ARG A 230 -8.13 -19.10 -2.95
N ASP A 231 -7.02 -19.73 -2.59
CA ASP A 231 -5.85 -19.05 -2.01
C ASP A 231 -5.24 -18.05 -2.99
N ARG A 232 -5.18 -18.38 -4.28
CA ARG A 232 -4.79 -17.44 -5.35
C ARG A 232 -5.77 -16.27 -5.45
N ARG A 233 -7.08 -16.53 -5.38
CA ARG A 233 -8.12 -15.48 -5.38
C ARG A 233 -7.94 -14.55 -4.19
N VAL A 234 -7.73 -15.09 -3.00
CA VAL A 234 -7.43 -14.35 -1.77
C VAL A 234 -6.14 -13.56 -1.88
N SER A 235 -5.08 -14.19 -2.38
CA SER A 235 -3.80 -13.55 -2.65
C SER A 235 -3.96 -12.41 -3.66
N ASN A 236 -4.78 -12.58 -4.68
CA ASN A 236 -5.07 -11.52 -5.64
C ASN A 236 -5.84 -10.35 -5.00
N LEU A 237 -6.79 -10.61 -4.07
CA LEU A 237 -7.50 -9.55 -3.33
C LEU A 237 -6.54 -8.64 -2.53
N SER A 238 -5.52 -9.22 -1.91
CA SER A 238 -4.52 -8.46 -1.12
C SER A 238 -3.36 -7.93 -1.96
N ARG A 239 -3.31 -8.24 -3.25
CA ARG A 239 -2.16 -8.01 -4.13
C ARG A 239 -1.81 -6.53 -4.29
N ALA A 240 -2.80 -5.71 -4.63
CA ALA A 240 -2.60 -4.29 -4.82
C ALA A 240 -2.05 -3.62 -3.55
N TYR A 241 -2.57 -4.04 -2.40
CA TYR A 241 -2.08 -3.58 -1.10
C TYR A 241 -0.62 -3.99 -0.86
N ARG A 242 -0.27 -5.28 -1.12
CA ARG A 242 1.12 -5.77 -1.02
C ARG A 242 2.07 -5.01 -1.93
N VAL A 243 1.66 -4.76 -3.16
CA VAL A 243 2.48 -4.02 -4.11
C VAL A 243 2.79 -2.62 -3.60
N ASN A 244 1.79 -1.89 -3.09
CA ASN A 244 2.00 -0.56 -2.53
C ASN A 244 2.96 -0.58 -1.34
N LEU A 245 2.81 -1.53 -0.41
CA LEU A 245 3.72 -1.69 0.72
C LEU A 245 5.13 -2.09 0.30
N ASN A 246 5.28 -2.92 -0.74
CA ASN A 246 6.58 -3.28 -1.28
C ASN A 246 7.30 -2.08 -1.93
N VAL A 247 6.56 -1.17 -2.59
CA VAL A 247 7.11 0.11 -3.06
C VAL A 247 7.70 0.89 -1.90
N LEU A 248 6.92 1.05 -0.83
CA LEU A 248 7.36 1.76 0.36
C LEU A 248 8.59 1.11 1.00
N ALA A 249 8.60 -0.22 1.08
CA ALA A 249 9.74 -0.97 1.59
C ALA A 249 10.99 -0.74 0.73
N LEU A 250 10.85 -0.75 -0.60
CA LEU A 250 11.95 -0.50 -1.52
C LEU A 250 12.49 0.93 -1.38
N VAL A 251 11.61 1.92 -1.29
CA VAL A 251 11.98 3.33 -1.08
C VAL A 251 12.75 3.50 0.24
N ALA A 252 12.25 2.91 1.31
CA ALA A 252 12.90 2.94 2.62
C ALA A 252 14.27 2.25 2.61
N LEU A 253 14.34 1.08 1.97
CA LEU A 253 15.59 0.34 1.80
C LEU A 253 16.63 1.16 1.05
N PHE A 254 16.21 1.83 -0.04
CA PHE A 254 17.07 2.68 -0.85
C PHE A 254 17.60 3.87 -0.06
N THR A 255 16.71 4.56 0.67
CA THR A 255 17.08 5.69 1.52
C THR A 255 18.04 5.25 2.63
N GLY A 256 17.75 4.12 3.27
CA GLY A 256 18.61 3.52 4.30
C GLY A 256 19.97 3.10 3.74
N ALA A 257 20.00 2.39 2.61
CA ALA A 257 21.23 1.97 1.97
C ALA A 257 22.10 3.18 1.56
N PHE A 258 21.49 4.24 1.05
CA PHE A 258 22.18 5.46 0.70
C PHE A 258 22.75 6.18 1.94
N LEU A 259 21.99 6.22 3.04
CA LEU A 259 22.47 6.77 4.31
C LEU A 259 23.70 5.99 4.83
N VAL A 260 23.64 4.65 4.77
CA VAL A 260 24.78 3.77 5.09
C VAL A 260 25.98 4.09 4.19
N PHE A 261 25.73 4.17 2.88
CA PHE A 261 26.78 4.47 1.91
C PHE A 261 27.48 5.79 2.21
N THR A 262 26.74 6.87 2.39
CA THR A 262 27.32 8.19 2.65
C THR A 262 28.07 8.24 3.96
N THR A 263 27.51 7.67 5.04
CA THR A 263 28.10 7.70 6.38
C THR A 263 29.41 6.89 6.43
N ILE A 264 29.42 5.70 5.85
CA ILE A 264 30.63 4.85 5.81
C ILE A 264 31.68 5.46 4.88
N SER A 265 31.29 5.98 3.71
CA SER A 265 32.22 6.65 2.80
C SER A 265 32.93 7.83 3.47
N PHE A 266 32.17 8.68 4.17
CA PHE A 266 32.76 9.78 4.94
C PHE A 266 33.65 9.28 6.09
N SER A 267 33.28 8.20 6.73
CA SER A 267 34.08 7.60 7.80
C SER A 267 35.45 7.14 7.30
N VAL A 268 35.50 6.50 6.13
CA VAL A 268 36.76 6.04 5.52
C VAL A 268 37.60 7.23 5.00
N LEU A 269 36.98 8.17 4.29
CA LEU A 269 37.66 9.37 3.79
C LEU A 269 38.38 10.13 4.92
N ARG A 270 37.76 10.21 6.09
CA ARG A 270 38.35 10.87 7.26
C ARG A 270 39.56 10.15 7.83
N GLN A 271 39.69 8.85 7.61
CA GLN A 271 40.84 8.06 8.07
C GLN A 271 42.00 8.08 7.09
N GLN A 272 41.89 8.71 5.93
CA GLN A 272 42.90 8.64 4.86
C GLN A 272 44.31 9.02 5.34
N SER A 273 44.46 10.08 6.14
CA SER A 273 45.76 10.48 6.67
C SER A 273 46.34 9.43 7.62
N GLN A 274 45.54 8.78 8.44
CA GLN A 274 46.00 7.70 9.34
C GLN A 274 46.34 6.43 8.55
N LEU A 275 45.56 6.11 7.50
CA LEU A 275 45.84 5.01 6.60
C LEU A 275 47.10 5.23 5.76
N ALA A 276 47.35 6.50 5.33
CA ALA A 276 48.59 6.87 4.64
C ALA A 276 49.81 6.69 5.55
N LEU A 277 49.74 7.07 6.84
CA LEU A 277 50.82 6.82 7.83
C LEU A 277 51.11 5.32 7.99
N LEU A 278 50.06 4.48 8.04
CA LEU A 278 50.24 3.02 8.11
C LEU A 278 50.98 2.49 6.84
N SER A 279 50.68 3.06 5.67
CA SER A 279 51.37 2.72 4.42
C SER A 279 52.85 3.11 4.45
N ILE A 280 53.18 4.27 5.03
CA ILE A 280 54.59 4.72 5.23
C ILE A 280 55.34 3.80 6.22
N LEU A 281 54.61 3.31 7.23
CA LEU A 281 55.17 2.34 8.22
C LEU A 281 55.31 0.91 7.63
N GLY A 282 55.00 0.70 6.33
CA GLY A 282 55.19 -0.57 5.63
C GLY A 282 53.98 -1.49 5.57
N ALA A 283 52.77 -1.03 5.95
CA ALA A 283 51.56 -1.81 5.77
C ALA A 283 51.21 -1.96 4.28
N SER A 284 50.98 -3.20 3.86
CA SER A 284 50.64 -3.47 2.45
C SER A 284 49.25 -2.88 2.07
N SER A 285 49.11 -2.47 0.84
CA SER A 285 47.82 -1.92 0.32
C SER A 285 46.63 -2.90 0.52
N HIS A 286 46.88 -4.21 0.37
CA HIS A 286 45.88 -5.22 0.60
C HIS A 286 45.47 -5.33 2.08
N TRP A 287 46.39 -5.21 2.98
CA TRP A 287 46.11 -5.23 4.43
C TRP A 287 45.32 -4.00 4.87
N ILE A 288 45.65 -2.81 4.36
CA ILE A 288 44.88 -1.56 4.60
C ILE A 288 43.48 -1.70 4.05
N PHE A 289 43.32 -2.22 2.85
CA PHE A 289 42.02 -2.45 2.21
C PHE A 289 41.15 -3.39 3.04
N THR A 290 41.68 -4.54 3.49
CA THR A 290 40.93 -5.49 4.32
C THR A 290 40.58 -4.91 5.69
N LEU A 291 41.44 -4.10 6.28
CA LEU A 291 41.17 -3.42 7.56
C LEU A 291 39.99 -2.47 7.45
N VAL A 292 39.93 -1.66 6.41
CA VAL A 292 38.81 -0.72 6.15
C VAL A 292 37.51 -1.48 5.91
N LEU A 293 37.54 -2.54 5.09
CA LEU A 293 36.36 -3.37 4.87
C LEU A 293 35.89 -4.07 6.16
N ALA A 294 36.80 -4.59 6.98
CA ALA A 294 36.47 -5.20 8.26
C ALA A 294 35.81 -4.20 9.24
N GLN A 295 36.32 -2.97 9.28
CA GLN A 295 35.70 -1.90 10.07
C GLN A 295 34.28 -1.58 9.59
N ALA A 296 34.10 -1.39 8.27
CA ALA A 296 32.80 -1.09 7.68
C ALA A 296 31.80 -2.26 7.89
N GLY A 297 32.25 -3.49 7.67
CA GLY A 297 31.46 -4.69 7.91
C GLY A 297 31.04 -4.84 9.37
N GLY A 298 31.94 -4.54 10.33
CA GLY A 298 31.64 -4.55 11.75
C GLY A 298 30.58 -3.51 12.15
N ILE A 299 30.69 -2.29 11.63
CA ILE A 299 29.66 -1.25 11.85
C ILE A 299 28.32 -1.70 11.26
N ALA A 300 28.34 -2.21 10.04
CA ALA A 300 27.14 -2.64 9.34
C ALA A 300 26.46 -3.83 10.03
N ALA A 301 27.25 -4.79 10.54
CA ALA A 301 26.74 -5.94 11.27
C ALA A 301 26.07 -5.53 12.59
N LEU A 302 26.77 -4.73 13.40
CA LEU A 302 26.23 -4.25 14.68
C LEU A 302 25.06 -3.29 14.47
N GLY A 303 25.19 -2.32 13.56
CA GLY A 303 24.10 -1.40 13.20
C GLY A 303 22.88 -2.14 12.64
N GLY A 304 23.09 -3.17 11.82
CA GLY A 304 22.02 -4.02 11.31
C GLY A 304 21.27 -4.76 12.41
N LEU A 305 21.95 -5.33 13.40
CA LEU A 305 21.33 -5.98 14.56
C LEU A 305 20.49 -5.00 15.40
N PHE A 306 21.04 -3.82 15.71
CA PHE A 306 20.28 -2.76 16.37
C PHE A 306 19.11 -2.28 15.53
N GLY A 307 19.28 -2.21 14.20
CA GLY A 307 18.24 -1.85 13.25
C GLY A 307 17.08 -2.85 13.23
N ILE A 308 17.36 -4.14 13.32
CA ILE A 308 16.32 -5.17 13.45
C ILE A 308 15.53 -4.96 14.75
N GLY A 309 16.19 -4.76 15.88
CA GLY A 309 15.51 -4.49 17.15
C GLY A 309 14.62 -3.25 17.11
N LEU A 310 15.15 -2.12 16.59
CA LEU A 310 14.38 -0.90 16.38
C LEU A 310 13.24 -1.07 15.38
N GLY A 311 13.45 -1.83 14.32
CA GLY A 311 12.43 -2.11 13.31
C GLY A 311 11.27 -2.93 13.86
N LEU A 312 11.56 -3.96 14.64
CA LEU A 312 10.52 -4.76 15.32
C LEU A 312 9.74 -3.94 16.35
N THR A 313 10.41 -3.07 17.12
CA THR A 313 9.73 -2.18 18.08
C THR A 313 8.86 -1.15 17.34
N LEU A 314 9.33 -0.58 16.24
CA LEU A 314 8.56 0.33 15.41
C LEU A 314 7.35 -0.37 14.79
N ALA A 315 7.52 -1.60 14.27
CA ALA A 315 6.42 -2.42 13.77
C ALA A 315 5.36 -2.69 14.84
N PHE A 316 5.78 -3.06 16.04
CA PHE A 316 4.88 -3.28 17.17
C PHE A 316 4.08 -2.02 17.53
N VAL A 317 4.73 -0.88 17.61
CA VAL A 317 4.07 0.42 17.89
C VAL A 317 3.08 0.78 16.78
N LEU A 318 3.48 0.63 15.51
CA LEU A 318 2.61 0.91 14.36
C LEU A 318 1.37 0.00 14.34
N LEU A 319 1.53 -1.31 14.55
CA LEU A 319 0.40 -2.25 14.60
C LEU A 319 -0.56 -1.96 15.75
N ASN A 320 -0.06 -1.54 16.91
CA ASN A 320 -0.91 -1.16 18.05
C ASN A 320 -1.67 0.16 17.80
N ILE A 321 -1.05 1.14 17.14
CA ILE A 321 -1.69 2.45 16.86
C ILE A 321 -2.69 2.34 15.71
N LEU A 322 -2.32 1.65 14.63
CA LEU A 322 -3.12 1.57 13.40
C LEU A 322 -4.17 0.46 13.45
N GLY A 323 -3.98 -0.57 14.31
CA GLY A 323 -4.82 -1.76 14.36
C GLY A 323 -4.57 -2.69 13.18
N GLY A 324 -5.28 -3.84 13.17
CA GLY A 324 -5.11 -4.88 12.15
C GLY A 324 -5.77 -4.59 10.80
N ASP A 325 -6.70 -3.64 10.76
CA ASP A 325 -7.39 -3.29 9.51
C ASP A 325 -6.61 -2.21 8.75
N LEU A 326 -5.71 -2.66 7.92
CA LEU A 326 -4.84 -1.80 7.12
C LEU A 326 -5.51 -1.26 5.82
N GLY A 327 -6.85 -1.18 5.79
CA GLY A 327 -7.53 -0.44 4.73
C GLY A 327 -8.59 -1.18 3.94
N GLY A 328 -8.92 -2.42 4.30
CA GLY A 328 -9.99 -3.17 3.63
C GLY A 328 -11.39 -2.94 4.24
N GLY A 329 -11.48 -2.45 5.48
CA GLY A 329 -12.76 -2.39 6.21
C GLY A 329 -13.36 -3.77 6.48
N TYR A 330 -12.68 -4.84 6.09
CA TYR A 330 -13.18 -6.21 6.19
C TYR A 330 -13.01 -6.80 7.60
N PHE A 331 -12.10 -6.24 8.41
CA PHE A 331 -11.77 -6.81 9.71
C PHE A 331 -11.66 -5.72 10.78
N SER A 332 -12.52 -5.78 11.77
CA SER A 332 -12.45 -4.95 12.98
C SER A 332 -11.70 -5.70 14.08
N ILE A 333 -10.41 -5.98 13.89
CA ILE A 333 -9.66 -6.78 14.87
C ILE A 333 -8.79 -5.87 15.73
N ALA A 334 -8.68 -6.21 17.02
CA ALA A 334 -7.61 -5.77 17.89
C ALA A 334 -6.24 -5.99 17.22
N ALA A 335 -5.22 -5.24 17.60
CA ALA A 335 -3.92 -5.26 16.98
C ALA A 335 -3.47 -6.69 16.59
N PRO A 336 -3.09 -6.93 15.32
CA PRO A 336 -2.65 -8.27 14.89
C PRO A 336 -1.39 -8.65 15.65
N PRO A 337 -1.19 -9.95 15.92
CA PRO A 337 0.04 -10.43 16.53
C PRO A 337 1.23 -10.12 15.62
N LEU A 338 2.36 -9.75 16.24
CA LEU A 338 3.60 -9.50 15.51
C LEU A 338 4.12 -10.82 14.92
N GLU A 339 4.07 -10.96 13.61
CA GLU A 339 4.67 -12.10 12.91
C GLU A 339 6.13 -11.83 12.57
N ILE A 340 7.02 -12.55 13.24
CA ILE A 340 8.47 -12.47 13.02
C ILE A 340 8.86 -13.49 11.95
N ASP A 341 9.54 -13.02 10.89
CA ASP A 341 10.15 -13.87 9.87
C ASP A 341 11.68 -13.94 10.05
N PRO A 342 12.21 -14.99 10.68
CA PRO A 342 13.65 -15.09 10.92
C PRO A 342 14.49 -15.07 9.64
N ILE A 343 13.97 -15.65 8.56
CA ILE A 343 14.67 -15.72 7.26
C ILE A 343 14.80 -14.33 6.65
N ALA A 344 13.71 -13.55 6.65
CA ALA A 344 13.73 -12.18 6.17
C ALA A 344 14.61 -11.27 7.03
N LEU A 345 14.54 -11.40 8.37
CA LEU A 345 15.39 -10.65 9.28
C LEU A 345 16.88 -10.95 9.05
N PHE A 346 17.25 -12.21 8.85
CA PHE A 346 18.60 -12.60 8.48
C PHE A 346 18.99 -12.03 7.11
N GLY A 347 18.07 -12.03 6.14
CA GLY A 347 18.25 -11.40 4.84
C GLY A 347 18.54 -9.89 4.96
N PHE A 348 17.79 -9.15 5.79
CA PHE A 348 18.06 -7.73 6.06
C PHE A 348 19.38 -7.48 6.76
N TRP A 349 19.79 -8.39 7.64
CA TRP A 349 21.10 -8.30 8.29
C TRP A 349 22.24 -8.49 7.28
N ILE A 350 22.16 -9.51 6.41
CA ILE A 350 23.13 -9.71 5.31
C ILE A 350 23.14 -8.50 4.37
N LEU A 351 21.98 -7.97 4.06
CA LEU A 351 21.86 -6.78 3.22
C LEU A 351 22.56 -5.57 3.84
N ALA A 352 22.41 -5.35 5.14
CA ALA A 352 23.13 -4.30 5.86
C ALA A 352 24.64 -4.43 5.69
N ILE A 353 25.17 -5.64 5.89
CA ILE A 353 26.60 -5.95 5.74
C ILE A 353 27.04 -5.72 4.29
N THR A 354 26.28 -6.21 3.32
CA THR A 354 26.60 -6.08 1.88
C THR A 354 26.65 -4.62 1.44
N VAL A 355 25.65 -3.83 1.83
CA VAL A 355 25.60 -2.39 1.53
C VAL A 355 26.75 -1.67 2.22
N GLY A 356 27.06 -2.02 3.47
CA GLY A 356 28.19 -1.45 4.20
C GLY A 356 29.54 -1.74 3.55
N LEU A 357 29.75 -2.96 3.08
CA LEU A 357 30.96 -3.37 2.36
C LEU A 357 31.07 -2.68 0.99
N LEU A 358 29.98 -2.61 0.24
CA LEU A 358 29.93 -1.89 -1.04
C LEU A 358 30.22 -0.39 -0.87
N ALA A 359 29.65 0.19 0.19
CA ALA A 359 29.87 1.60 0.53
C ALA A 359 31.33 1.90 0.86
N ALA A 360 32.02 0.95 1.51
CA ALA A 360 33.43 1.10 1.86
C ALA A 360 34.38 0.77 0.70
N TYR A 361 33.95 -0.01 -0.29
CA TYR A 361 34.81 -0.53 -1.35
C TYR A 361 35.54 0.57 -2.15
N PHE A 362 34.80 1.55 -2.68
CA PHE A 362 35.42 2.62 -3.48
C PHE A 362 36.35 3.52 -2.64
N PRO A 363 35.95 4.03 -1.46
CA PRO A 363 36.84 4.78 -0.61
C PRO A 363 38.07 4.00 -0.16
N ALA A 364 37.91 2.70 0.19
CA ALA A 364 39.05 1.84 0.57
C ALA A 364 40.03 1.65 -0.59
N LYS A 365 39.53 1.37 -1.79
CA LYS A 365 40.37 1.26 -3.01
C LYS A 365 41.11 2.55 -3.30
N ALA A 366 40.45 3.68 -3.16
CA ALA A 366 41.07 4.99 -3.37
C ALA A 366 42.15 5.31 -2.30
N ALA A 367 41.89 4.92 -1.04
CA ALA A 367 42.88 5.06 0.03
C ALA A 367 44.15 4.21 -0.18
N THR A 368 44.04 3.15 -0.98
CA THR A 368 45.19 2.24 -1.25
C THR A 368 45.86 2.48 -2.60
N ALA A 369 45.26 3.21 -3.53
CA ALA A 369 45.71 3.38 -4.91
C ALA A 369 46.65 4.60 -5.12
N GLY A 370 46.70 5.55 -4.19
CA GLY A 370 47.51 6.79 -4.30
C GLY A 370 48.89 6.67 -3.66
N ARG A 371 49.81 7.53 -4.10
CA ARG A 371 51.11 7.67 -3.42
C ARG A 371 50.87 8.24 -1.99
N PRO A 372 51.49 7.67 -0.95
CA PRO A 372 51.26 8.12 0.43
C PRO A 372 51.49 9.63 0.64
N THR A 373 52.41 10.20 -0.08
CA THR A 373 52.72 11.66 -0.09
C THR A 373 51.59 12.51 -0.63
N ASP A 374 50.83 11.99 -1.63
CA ASP A 374 49.68 12.71 -2.23
C ASP A 374 48.46 12.64 -1.33
N GLN A 375 48.33 11.58 -0.53
CA GLN A 375 47.22 11.38 0.43
C GLN A 375 47.35 12.27 1.70
N LEU A 376 48.55 12.70 2.03
CA LEU A 376 48.82 13.65 3.14
C LEU A 376 48.54 15.10 2.74
N ARG A 377 48.41 15.42 1.43
CA ARG A 377 48.04 16.75 0.95
C ARG A 377 46.55 17.00 1.02
N ALA A 378 46.12 18.21 1.42
CA ALA A 378 44.73 18.60 1.72
C ALA A 378 43.69 18.38 0.60
N ASN A 379 44.10 18.16 -0.66
CA ASN A 379 43.19 18.03 -1.82
C ASN A 379 42.83 16.58 -2.24
N SER A 380 43.13 15.60 -1.42
CA SER A 380 42.92 14.18 -1.73
C SER A 380 41.43 13.78 -1.85
N THR A 381 40.56 14.43 -1.06
CA THR A 381 39.12 14.09 -0.97
C THR A 381 38.38 14.26 -2.30
N GLU A 382 38.76 15.30 -3.06
CA GLU A 382 38.07 15.62 -4.31
C GLU A 382 38.44 14.68 -5.47
N ARG A 383 39.70 14.21 -5.49
CA ARG A 383 40.16 13.22 -6.48
C ARG A 383 39.52 11.86 -6.32
N VAL A 384 39.21 11.46 -5.06
CA VAL A 384 38.61 10.15 -4.74
C VAL A 384 37.15 10.06 -5.17
N LEU A 385 36.39 11.15 -5.07
CA LEU A 385 34.97 11.19 -5.39
C LEU A 385 34.70 11.44 -6.89
N ARG A 386 35.66 12.01 -7.65
CA ARG A 386 35.51 12.29 -9.08
C ARG A 386 35.15 11.13 -9.97
N PRO A 387 35.70 9.88 -9.84
CA PRO A 387 35.40 8.80 -10.78
C PRO A 387 33.98 8.23 -10.63
N VAL A 388 33.35 8.35 -9.48
CA VAL A 388 31.99 7.82 -9.23
C VAL A 388 30.91 8.74 -9.78
N MET A 389 31.21 10.02 -10.00
CA MET A 389 30.28 11.09 -10.36
C MET A 389 30.51 11.58 -11.81
N ASN A 390 30.38 10.69 -12.77
CA ASN A 390 30.57 11.03 -14.19
C ASN A 390 29.22 11.27 -14.87
N HIS A 391 29.09 12.38 -15.63
CA HIS A 391 27.88 12.67 -16.42
C HIS A 391 27.49 11.54 -17.40
N ARG A 392 28.48 10.74 -17.87
CA ARG A 392 28.21 9.56 -18.70
C ARG A 392 27.44 8.47 -17.95
N ILE A 393 27.75 8.27 -16.68
CA ILE A 393 27.03 7.33 -15.82
C ILE A 393 25.59 7.82 -15.62
N ALA A 394 25.41 9.09 -15.35
CA ALA A 394 24.09 9.70 -15.25
C ALA A 394 23.25 9.52 -16.52
N LEU A 395 23.86 9.71 -17.69
CA LEU A 395 23.20 9.51 -18.98
C LEU A 395 22.77 8.05 -19.18
N ILE A 396 23.66 7.10 -18.87
CA ILE A 396 23.36 5.65 -18.98
C ILE A 396 22.18 5.28 -18.06
N PHE A 397 22.19 5.72 -16.80
CA PHE A 397 21.10 5.45 -15.86
C PHE A 397 19.80 6.17 -16.25
N SER A 398 19.88 7.40 -16.79
CA SER A 398 18.69 8.10 -17.30
C SER A 398 18.05 7.36 -18.48
N LEU A 399 18.88 6.89 -19.43
CA LEU A 399 18.42 6.12 -20.58
C LEU A 399 17.85 4.76 -20.14
N ALA A 400 18.53 4.08 -19.22
CA ALA A 400 18.02 2.83 -18.63
C ALA A 400 16.69 3.05 -17.93
N SER A 401 16.54 4.13 -17.15
CA SER A 401 15.28 4.49 -16.51
C SER A 401 14.17 4.69 -17.54
N LEU A 402 14.44 5.42 -18.62
CA LEU A 402 13.46 5.67 -19.67
C LEU A 402 12.99 4.36 -20.32
N VAL A 403 13.92 3.48 -20.68
CA VAL A 403 13.60 2.19 -21.29
C VAL A 403 12.77 1.32 -20.33
N LEU A 404 13.21 1.21 -19.07
CA LEU A 404 12.54 0.41 -18.05
C LEU A 404 11.14 0.94 -17.71
N ALA A 405 10.92 2.27 -17.78
CA ALA A 405 9.61 2.88 -17.54
C ALA A 405 8.52 2.44 -18.55
N PHE A 406 8.93 2.04 -19.77
CA PHE A 406 8.00 1.59 -20.81
C PHE A 406 7.86 0.08 -20.89
N MET A 407 8.59 -0.70 -20.07
CA MET A 407 8.43 -2.15 -20.04
C MET A 407 7.10 -2.53 -19.35
N PRO A 408 6.42 -3.57 -19.85
CA PRO A 408 5.21 -4.09 -19.22
C PRO A 408 5.54 -4.75 -17.87
N ALA A 409 4.50 -4.95 -17.06
CA ALA A 409 4.61 -5.70 -15.81
C ALA A 409 5.02 -7.14 -16.09
N MET A 410 5.93 -7.69 -15.28
CA MET A 410 6.33 -9.09 -15.32
C MET A 410 5.60 -9.84 -14.20
N ASN A 411 4.83 -10.88 -14.56
CA ASN A 411 3.97 -11.61 -13.62
C ASN A 411 3.06 -10.68 -12.82
N ASP A 412 2.51 -9.67 -13.49
CA ASP A 412 1.69 -8.61 -12.92
C ASP A 412 2.38 -7.81 -11.78
N LEU A 413 3.69 -7.85 -11.64
CA LEU A 413 4.47 -7.00 -10.75
C LEU A 413 5.21 -5.94 -11.58
N PRO A 414 5.14 -4.66 -11.21
CA PRO A 414 5.80 -3.57 -11.93
C PRO A 414 7.29 -3.47 -11.62
N LEU A 415 8.03 -4.60 -11.69
CA LEU A 415 9.44 -4.67 -11.33
C LEU A 415 10.31 -3.75 -12.19
N ALA A 416 10.00 -3.66 -13.49
CA ALA A 416 10.71 -2.78 -14.40
C ALA A 416 10.50 -1.31 -14.06
N ALA A 417 9.27 -0.91 -13.69
CA ALA A 417 8.97 0.45 -13.27
C ALA A 417 9.69 0.82 -11.96
N TYR A 418 9.83 -0.12 -11.02
CA TYR A 418 10.64 0.11 -9.81
C TYR A 418 12.13 0.25 -10.11
N ALA A 419 12.67 -0.60 -10.99
CA ALA A 419 14.05 -0.47 -11.44
C ALA A 419 14.28 0.86 -12.18
N SER A 420 13.28 1.35 -12.92
CA SER A 420 13.29 2.67 -13.56
C SER A 420 13.42 3.79 -12.52
N ILE A 421 12.63 3.76 -11.44
CA ILE A 421 12.73 4.75 -10.34
C ILE A 421 14.11 4.72 -9.69
N ALA A 422 14.65 3.53 -9.44
CA ALA A 422 15.98 3.38 -8.90
C ALA A 422 17.05 3.97 -9.84
N CYS A 423 17.00 3.65 -11.13
CA CYS A 423 17.90 4.19 -12.13
C CYS A 423 17.80 5.73 -12.23
N LEU A 424 16.57 6.29 -12.19
CA LEU A 424 16.36 7.73 -12.23
C LEU A 424 16.96 8.42 -11.00
N LEU A 425 16.78 7.84 -9.82
CA LEU A 425 17.37 8.34 -8.59
C LEU A 425 18.90 8.32 -8.66
N PHE A 426 19.51 7.21 -9.11
CA PHE A 426 20.96 7.13 -9.30
C PHE A 426 21.47 8.12 -10.34
N ALA A 427 20.75 8.29 -11.44
CA ALA A 427 21.09 9.29 -12.45
C ALA A 427 21.10 10.71 -11.86
N GLY A 428 20.04 11.04 -11.08
CA GLY A 428 19.92 12.33 -10.43
C GLY A 428 21.01 12.58 -9.40
N LEU A 429 21.39 11.57 -8.63
CA LEU A 429 22.49 11.67 -7.67
C LEU A 429 23.85 11.83 -8.36
N ALA A 430 24.09 11.12 -9.47
CA ALA A 430 25.33 11.22 -10.25
C ALA A 430 25.49 12.59 -10.93
N LEU A 431 24.39 13.32 -11.20
CA LEU A 431 24.40 14.67 -11.77
C LEU A 431 24.70 15.77 -10.76
N ILE A 432 24.56 15.52 -9.45
CA ILE A 432 24.73 16.55 -8.41
C ILE A 432 26.05 17.32 -8.53
N PRO A 433 27.22 16.70 -8.70
CA PRO A 433 28.49 17.48 -8.80
C PRO A 433 28.51 18.43 -9.99
N TRP A 434 27.96 17.98 -11.11
CA TRP A 434 27.87 18.83 -12.31
C TRP A 434 26.92 19.99 -12.08
N ILE A 435 25.80 19.78 -11.44
CA ILE A 435 24.81 20.81 -11.09
C ILE A 435 25.42 21.82 -10.11
N VAL A 436 26.09 21.36 -9.06
CA VAL A 436 26.78 22.17 -8.07
C VAL A 436 27.81 23.05 -8.79
N GLN A 437 28.69 22.47 -9.61
CA GLN A 437 29.69 23.17 -10.36
C GLN A 437 29.08 24.23 -11.31
N TYR A 438 28.08 23.84 -12.09
CA TYR A 438 27.41 24.71 -13.06
C TYR A 438 26.71 25.88 -12.39
N CYS A 439 25.88 25.64 -11.39
CA CYS A 439 25.12 26.67 -10.69
C CYS A 439 26.04 27.65 -9.96
N PHE A 440 26.99 27.15 -9.18
CA PHE A 440 27.83 28.02 -8.36
C PHE A 440 28.93 28.71 -9.17
N SER A 441 29.44 28.13 -10.27
CA SER A 441 30.34 28.85 -11.18
C SER A 441 29.64 30.00 -11.88
N ARG A 442 28.38 29.80 -12.33
CA ARG A 442 27.56 30.88 -12.89
C ARG A 442 27.29 31.97 -11.86
N LEU A 443 26.92 31.56 -10.63
CA LEU A 443 26.66 32.49 -9.54
C LEU A 443 27.93 33.26 -9.14
N ALA A 444 29.11 32.63 -9.10
CA ALA A 444 30.40 33.26 -8.83
C ALA A 444 30.75 34.32 -9.87
N ASN A 445 30.55 33.99 -11.17
CA ASN A 445 30.76 34.94 -12.27
C ASN A 445 29.76 36.12 -12.26
N GLY A 446 28.54 35.88 -11.79
CA GLY A 446 27.54 36.96 -11.61
C GLY A 446 27.88 37.88 -10.44
N LEU A 447 28.28 37.27 -9.32
CA LEU A 447 28.71 38.01 -8.14
C LEU A 447 29.96 38.85 -8.37
N SER A 448 30.92 38.43 -9.16
CA SER A 448 32.13 39.21 -9.46
C SER A 448 31.86 40.58 -10.13
N ARG A 449 30.64 40.77 -10.67
CA ARG A 449 30.17 42.05 -11.26
C ARG A 449 29.50 42.99 -10.26
N TRP A 450 29.22 42.54 -9.04
CA TRP A 450 28.49 43.31 -8.02
C TRP A 450 29.49 43.94 -7.04
N GLN A 451 29.47 45.29 -6.83
CA GLN A 451 30.51 46.01 -6.09
C GLN A 451 30.38 45.96 -4.54
N ASN A 452 29.23 45.61 -3.96
CA ASN A 452 29.02 45.65 -2.50
C ASN A 452 28.45 44.31 -1.97
N GLN A 453 29.27 43.25 -2.01
CA GLN A 453 28.83 41.93 -1.59
C GLN A 453 29.22 41.60 -0.16
N PRO A 454 28.35 40.84 0.61
CA PRO A 454 28.79 40.28 1.87
C PRO A 454 29.91 39.27 1.64
N SER A 455 31.02 39.45 2.31
CA SER A 455 32.19 38.56 2.21
C SER A 455 31.84 37.08 2.45
N SER A 456 30.86 36.78 3.36
CA SER A 456 30.38 35.45 3.63
C SER A 456 29.74 34.75 2.41
N LEU A 457 28.97 35.48 1.60
CA LEU A 457 28.33 34.97 0.38
C LEU A 457 29.38 34.67 -0.69
N THR A 458 30.33 35.61 -0.89
CA THR A 458 31.40 35.47 -1.88
C THR A 458 32.25 34.24 -1.57
N PHE A 459 32.71 34.10 -0.32
CA PHE A 459 33.49 32.94 0.10
C PHE A 459 32.71 31.61 -0.06
N ALA A 460 31.44 31.58 0.32
CA ALA A 460 30.61 30.40 0.20
C ALA A 460 30.46 29.96 -1.28
N VAL A 461 30.11 30.88 -2.18
CA VAL A 461 29.87 30.59 -3.59
C VAL A 461 31.13 30.13 -4.31
N TRP A 462 32.26 30.87 -4.13
CA TRP A 462 33.54 30.50 -4.75
C TRP A 462 34.02 29.12 -4.28
N ARG A 463 33.84 28.82 -3.01
CA ARG A 463 34.21 27.52 -2.49
C ARG A 463 33.37 26.37 -3.06
N LEU A 464 32.06 26.57 -3.12
CA LEU A 464 31.15 25.56 -3.69
C LEU A 464 31.44 25.31 -5.18
N ALA A 465 31.86 26.32 -5.91
CA ALA A 465 32.29 26.20 -7.29
C ALA A 465 33.59 25.40 -7.45
N GLN A 466 34.56 25.53 -6.48
CA GLN A 466 35.86 24.88 -6.54
C GLN A 466 35.88 23.45 -6.02
N ALA A 467 34.94 23.08 -5.13
CA ALA A 467 34.88 21.77 -4.49
C ALA A 467 33.52 21.08 -4.69
N PRO A 468 33.09 20.85 -5.94
CA PRO A 468 31.74 20.32 -6.25
C PRO A 468 31.55 18.88 -5.80
N ALA A 469 32.59 18.03 -5.84
CA ALA A 469 32.47 16.62 -5.46
C ALA A 469 32.27 16.43 -3.94
N SER A 470 32.98 17.18 -3.11
CA SER A 470 32.81 17.14 -1.67
C SER A 470 31.45 17.69 -1.23
N SER A 471 30.98 18.75 -1.89
CA SER A 471 29.67 19.36 -1.66
C SER A 471 28.55 18.43 -2.10
N ALA A 472 28.69 17.73 -3.22
CA ALA A 472 27.72 16.76 -3.72
C ALA A 472 27.52 15.60 -2.75
N GLY A 473 28.57 15.05 -2.19
CA GLY A 473 28.50 13.96 -1.21
C GLY A 473 27.65 14.33 0.02
N LEU A 474 27.67 15.60 0.44
CA LEU A 474 26.88 16.09 1.57
C LEU A 474 25.38 16.13 1.29
N ILE A 475 25.02 16.65 0.10
CA ILE A 475 23.61 16.90 -0.22
C ILE A 475 22.93 15.70 -0.89
N ALA A 476 23.69 14.72 -1.33
CA ALA A 476 23.14 13.56 -2.05
C ALA A 476 22.11 12.81 -1.21
N GLY A 477 22.31 12.63 0.11
CA GLY A 477 21.33 12.06 1.02
C GLY A 477 20.06 12.90 1.16
N VAL A 478 20.22 14.22 1.21
CA VAL A 478 19.08 15.17 1.26
C VAL A 478 18.28 15.11 -0.03
N VAL A 479 18.97 15.11 -1.18
CA VAL A 479 18.33 15.00 -2.51
C VAL A 479 17.55 13.70 -2.65
N ALA A 480 18.14 12.57 -2.26
CA ALA A 480 17.47 11.27 -2.34
C ALA A 480 16.22 11.21 -1.45
N ALA A 481 16.36 11.62 -0.19
CA ALA A 481 15.24 11.64 0.73
C ALA A 481 14.13 12.61 0.27
N MET A 482 14.51 13.83 -0.17
CA MET A 482 13.56 14.82 -0.67
C MET A 482 12.83 14.32 -1.93
N ALA A 483 13.56 13.72 -2.87
CA ALA A 483 12.98 13.20 -4.10
C ALA A 483 11.92 12.11 -3.83
N LEU A 484 12.23 11.19 -2.93
CA LEU A 484 11.31 10.12 -2.56
C LEU A 484 10.12 10.62 -1.75
N THR A 485 10.33 11.53 -0.79
CA THR A 485 9.24 12.13 0.00
C THR A 485 8.30 12.94 -0.90
N VAL A 486 8.82 13.78 -1.79
CA VAL A 486 8.02 14.56 -2.75
C VAL A 486 7.22 13.63 -3.66
N ALA A 487 7.83 12.57 -4.18
CA ALA A 487 7.16 11.62 -5.05
C ALA A 487 5.98 10.93 -4.33
N MET A 488 6.17 10.56 -3.07
CA MET A 488 5.13 9.93 -2.25
C MET A 488 4.01 10.91 -1.90
N VAL A 489 4.34 12.11 -1.46
CA VAL A 489 3.35 13.17 -1.14
C VAL A 489 2.47 13.46 -2.36
N ILE A 490 3.06 13.58 -3.56
CA ILE A 490 2.31 13.82 -4.80
C ILE A 490 1.46 12.60 -5.15
N MET A 491 1.98 11.37 -5.02
CA MET A 491 1.23 10.17 -5.31
C MET A 491 0.00 10.04 -4.39
N VAL A 492 0.15 10.25 -3.08
CA VAL A 492 -0.94 10.15 -2.11
C VAL A 492 -1.98 11.26 -2.34
N ALA A 493 -1.54 12.49 -2.59
CA ALA A 493 -2.43 13.61 -2.90
C ALA A 493 -3.21 13.36 -4.20
N SER A 494 -2.52 12.90 -5.26
CA SER A 494 -3.16 12.58 -6.55
C SER A 494 -4.23 11.50 -6.42
N PHE A 495 -3.94 10.46 -5.64
CA PHE A 495 -4.93 9.40 -5.39
C PHE A 495 -6.12 9.93 -4.57
N ARG A 496 -5.85 10.70 -3.52
CA ARG A 496 -6.90 11.28 -2.67
C ARG A 496 -7.84 12.20 -3.46
N ASP A 497 -7.28 13.09 -4.26
CA ASP A 497 -8.07 14.03 -5.08
C ASP A 497 -8.85 13.29 -6.17
N SER A 498 -8.23 12.30 -6.83
CA SER A 498 -8.92 11.45 -7.81
C SER A 498 -10.06 10.66 -7.19
N MET A 499 -9.86 10.16 -5.97
CA MET A 499 -10.93 9.44 -5.24
C MET A 499 -12.08 10.37 -4.83
N ILE A 500 -11.78 11.58 -4.37
CA ILE A 500 -12.80 12.57 -4.02
C ILE A 500 -13.66 12.92 -5.25
N GLN A 501 -13.02 13.22 -6.38
CA GLN A 501 -13.70 13.54 -7.63
C GLN A 501 -14.56 12.36 -8.11
N TRP A 502 -14.04 11.14 -8.02
CA TRP A 502 -14.76 9.93 -8.36
C TRP A 502 -16.00 9.73 -7.46
N LEU A 503 -15.86 9.88 -6.12
CA LEU A 503 -16.98 9.78 -5.19
C LEU A 503 -18.08 10.82 -5.50
N ASP A 504 -17.70 12.04 -5.85
CA ASP A 504 -18.64 13.09 -6.19
C ASP A 504 -19.46 12.77 -7.47
N GLN A 505 -18.87 12.00 -8.41
CA GLN A 505 -19.56 11.54 -9.64
C GLN A 505 -20.38 10.27 -9.42
N VAL A 506 -19.86 9.32 -8.64
CA VAL A 506 -20.52 8.01 -8.43
C VAL A 506 -21.66 8.10 -7.40
N LEU A 507 -21.61 9.08 -6.50
CA LEU A 507 -22.61 9.32 -5.48
C LEU A 507 -23.43 10.62 -5.76
N PRO A 508 -24.23 10.68 -6.84
CA PRO A 508 -24.97 11.89 -7.20
C PRO A 508 -26.24 12.13 -6.35
N ALA A 509 -26.79 11.09 -5.70
CA ALA A 509 -28.00 11.19 -4.89
C ALA A 509 -27.73 11.70 -3.47
N ASP A 510 -28.75 12.16 -2.77
CA ASP A 510 -28.66 12.70 -1.42
C ASP A 510 -28.68 11.60 -0.35
N LEU A 511 -29.46 10.53 -0.59
CA LEU A 511 -29.66 9.41 0.32
C LEU A 511 -29.49 8.08 -0.40
N TYR A 512 -28.85 7.14 0.28
CA TYR A 512 -28.62 5.78 -0.23
C TYR A 512 -29.06 4.75 0.80
N ALA A 513 -29.69 3.68 0.35
CA ALA A 513 -29.97 2.51 1.16
C ALA A 513 -29.66 1.21 0.37
N ASN A 514 -29.09 0.24 1.08
CA ASN A 514 -28.77 -1.06 0.54
C ASN A 514 -29.70 -2.12 1.13
N PHE A 515 -30.45 -2.83 0.30
CA PHE A 515 -31.47 -3.79 0.70
C PHE A 515 -30.89 -5.18 1.08
N LYS A 516 -29.57 -5.35 1.09
CA LYS A 516 -28.96 -6.65 1.42
C LYS A 516 -29.34 -7.21 2.80
N GLN A 517 -29.82 -6.35 3.68
CA GLN A 517 -30.20 -6.71 5.05
C GLN A 517 -31.70 -7.05 5.21
N LEU A 518 -32.50 -6.68 4.25
CA LEU A 518 -33.96 -6.87 4.25
C LEU A 518 -34.31 -7.34 2.84
N ASN A 519 -35.07 -8.41 2.67
CA ASN A 519 -35.52 -8.84 1.34
C ASN A 519 -36.54 -7.86 0.73
N LEU A 520 -36.35 -6.56 0.97
CA LEU A 520 -37.18 -5.48 0.41
C LEU A 520 -37.23 -5.52 -1.11
N GLY A 521 -36.14 -6.00 -1.76
CA GLY A 521 -36.12 -6.24 -3.18
C GLY A 521 -37.22 -7.19 -3.65
N ASP A 522 -37.50 -8.23 -2.87
CA ASP A 522 -38.58 -9.19 -3.17
C ASP A 522 -39.98 -8.58 -2.89
N GLU A 523 -40.11 -7.72 -1.88
CA GLU A 523 -41.37 -7.05 -1.60
C GLU A 523 -41.75 -6.03 -2.69
N PHE A 524 -40.80 -5.30 -3.24
CA PHE A 524 -41.04 -4.41 -4.39
C PHE A 524 -41.47 -5.19 -5.63
N GLN A 525 -40.99 -6.41 -5.81
CA GLN A 525 -41.47 -7.30 -6.86
C GLN A 525 -42.91 -7.76 -6.61
N LYS A 526 -43.24 -8.12 -5.36
CA LYS A 526 -44.58 -8.58 -4.97
C LYS A 526 -45.62 -7.47 -4.99
N ASN A 527 -45.23 -6.22 -4.66
CA ASN A 527 -46.09 -5.05 -4.50
C ASN A 527 -45.58 -3.84 -5.31
N PRO A 528 -45.75 -3.79 -6.64
CA PRO A 528 -45.29 -2.63 -7.43
C PRO A 528 -45.89 -1.29 -7.00
N ASN A 529 -47.05 -1.30 -6.35
CA ASN A 529 -47.67 -0.08 -5.82
C ASN A 529 -46.85 0.61 -4.69
N LEU A 530 -45.94 -0.10 -4.01
CA LEU A 530 -45.04 0.49 -3.03
C LEU A 530 -44.07 1.48 -3.67
N LEU A 531 -43.62 1.21 -4.89
CA LEU A 531 -42.75 2.12 -5.64
C LEU A 531 -43.48 3.38 -6.09
N ALA A 532 -44.76 3.22 -6.54
CA ALA A 532 -45.60 4.37 -6.86
C ALA A 532 -45.89 5.26 -5.64
N SER A 533 -45.90 4.71 -4.45
CA SER A 533 -46.10 5.47 -3.22
C SER A 533 -44.87 6.34 -2.86
N LEU A 534 -43.67 5.98 -3.25
CA LEU A 534 -42.47 6.82 -3.09
C LEU A 534 -42.55 8.13 -3.88
N GLU A 535 -43.14 8.12 -5.06
CA GLU A 535 -43.34 9.33 -5.88
C GLU A 535 -44.26 10.36 -5.22
N ARG A 536 -45.12 9.90 -4.30
CA ARG A 536 -46.07 10.76 -3.57
C ARG A 536 -45.51 11.33 -2.26
N VAL A 537 -44.30 10.90 -1.85
CA VAL A 537 -43.68 11.38 -0.61
C VAL A 537 -43.18 12.81 -0.82
N PRO A 538 -43.65 13.80 -0.02
CA PRO A 538 -43.21 15.19 -0.11
C PRO A 538 -41.69 15.28 0.15
N GLY A 539 -40.98 15.98 -0.73
CA GLY A 539 -39.57 16.19 -0.61
C GLY A 539 -38.66 15.23 -1.38
N ILE A 540 -39.19 14.20 -2.03
CA ILE A 540 -38.48 13.37 -3.00
C ILE A 540 -38.64 13.99 -4.39
N GLU A 541 -37.53 14.24 -5.09
CA GLU A 541 -37.51 14.68 -6.49
C GLU A 541 -37.61 13.49 -7.44
N ARG A 542 -36.75 12.48 -7.18
CA ARG A 542 -36.71 11.22 -7.93
C ARG A 542 -36.02 10.12 -7.13
N TYR A 543 -36.24 8.89 -7.54
CA TYR A 543 -35.53 7.73 -7.00
C TYR A 543 -34.98 6.85 -8.13
N GLU A 544 -33.91 6.10 -7.83
CA GLU A 544 -33.37 5.09 -8.73
C GLU A 544 -33.12 3.80 -7.94
N LEU A 545 -33.57 2.69 -8.53
CA LEU A 545 -33.31 1.34 -8.02
C LEU A 545 -32.09 0.76 -8.72
N SER A 546 -31.31 -0.03 -7.99
CA SER A 546 -30.15 -0.70 -8.53
C SER A 546 -30.07 -2.15 -8.10
N VAL A 547 -29.40 -2.95 -8.92
CA VAL A 547 -29.04 -4.32 -8.62
C VAL A 547 -27.52 -4.42 -8.62
N GLN A 548 -26.95 -4.97 -7.57
CA GLN A 548 -25.53 -5.30 -7.51
C GLN A 548 -25.39 -6.81 -7.31
N ARG A 549 -24.63 -7.46 -8.20
CA ARG A 549 -24.38 -8.88 -8.16
C ARG A 549 -22.92 -9.18 -8.42
N LYS A 550 -22.39 -10.16 -7.73
CA LYS A 550 -21.04 -10.65 -7.96
C LYS A 550 -21.07 -11.80 -8.96
N ILE A 551 -20.16 -11.78 -9.94
CA ILE A 551 -20.05 -12.77 -10.99
C ILE A 551 -18.61 -13.28 -11.06
N ILE A 552 -18.46 -14.58 -11.18
CA ILE A 552 -17.18 -15.25 -11.35
C ILE A 552 -16.90 -15.43 -12.84
N PHE A 553 -15.91 -14.72 -13.38
CA PHE A 553 -15.44 -14.85 -14.75
C PHE A 553 -14.42 -15.97 -14.92
N GLN A 554 -13.47 -16.06 -13.99
CA GLN A 554 -12.42 -17.07 -13.96
C GLN A 554 -12.27 -17.61 -12.53
N SER A 555 -11.95 -18.88 -12.39
CA SER A 555 -11.86 -19.55 -11.07
C SER A 555 -10.72 -19.03 -10.21
N ASP A 556 -9.60 -18.64 -10.83
CA ASP A 556 -8.37 -18.16 -10.18
C ASP A 556 -8.39 -16.65 -9.87
N ARG A 557 -9.42 -15.91 -10.35
CA ARG A 557 -9.55 -14.48 -10.15
C ARG A 557 -10.72 -14.13 -9.23
N PRO A 558 -10.63 -13.00 -8.50
CA PRO A 558 -11.73 -12.49 -7.69
C PRO A 558 -12.99 -12.22 -8.50
N GLU A 559 -14.11 -12.13 -7.79
CA GLU A 559 -15.42 -11.85 -8.38
C GLU A 559 -15.49 -10.45 -8.96
N VAL A 560 -16.08 -10.32 -10.12
CA VAL A 560 -16.42 -9.06 -10.78
C VAL A 560 -17.79 -8.60 -10.33
N THR A 561 -17.96 -7.30 -10.07
CA THR A 561 -19.25 -6.75 -9.66
C THR A 561 -20.04 -6.28 -10.88
N LEU A 562 -21.20 -6.89 -11.11
CA LEU A 562 -22.20 -6.38 -12.07
C LEU A 562 -23.13 -5.42 -11.34
N ILE A 563 -23.32 -4.23 -11.92
CA ILE A 563 -24.18 -3.17 -11.41
C ILE A 563 -25.23 -2.88 -12.49
N ALA A 564 -26.47 -3.18 -12.21
CA ALA A 564 -27.58 -2.80 -13.06
C ALA A 564 -28.29 -1.59 -12.46
N ARG A 565 -28.38 -0.50 -13.21
CA ARG A 565 -29.04 0.76 -12.84
C ARG A 565 -29.63 1.41 -14.06
N PRO A 566 -30.62 2.30 -13.92
CA PRO A 566 -31.14 3.04 -15.06
C PRO A 566 -30.05 3.88 -15.72
N ILE A 567 -29.72 3.59 -16.96
CA ILE A 567 -28.72 4.33 -17.74
C ILE A 567 -29.30 4.67 -19.10
N GLN A 568 -29.44 5.97 -19.35
CA GLN A 568 -29.68 6.46 -20.70
C GLN A 568 -28.32 6.65 -21.39
N GLN A 569 -28.10 5.97 -22.49
CA GLN A 569 -26.83 5.98 -23.22
C GLN A 569 -26.40 7.41 -23.63
N SER A 570 -27.35 8.26 -24.02
CA SER A 570 -27.10 9.68 -24.31
C SER A 570 -26.59 10.50 -23.10
N ARG A 571 -26.82 10.03 -21.87
CA ARG A 571 -26.40 10.68 -20.63
C ARG A 571 -25.41 9.85 -19.81
N ALA A 572 -24.84 8.80 -20.39
CA ALA A 572 -23.90 7.91 -19.69
C ALA A 572 -22.70 8.66 -19.10
N ALA A 573 -22.17 9.65 -19.81
CA ALA A 573 -21.07 10.49 -19.33
C ALA A 573 -21.43 11.37 -18.13
N GLN A 574 -22.72 11.63 -17.85
CA GLN A 574 -23.16 12.37 -16.67
C GLN A 574 -23.30 11.49 -15.43
N THR A 575 -23.46 10.18 -15.65
CA THR A 575 -23.76 9.21 -14.59
C THR A 575 -22.58 8.28 -14.27
N LEU A 576 -21.62 8.18 -15.20
CA LEU A 576 -20.42 7.34 -15.03
C LEU A 576 -19.17 8.19 -15.28
N PRO A 577 -18.09 7.96 -14.53
CA PRO A 577 -16.77 8.59 -14.76
C PRO A 577 -16.08 7.95 -15.97
N LEU A 578 -16.59 8.25 -17.18
CA LEU A 578 -16.11 7.64 -18.43
C LEU A 578 -14.71 8.14 -18.80
N ILE A 579 -13.93 7.25 -19.40
CA ILE A 579 -12.56 7.49 -19.85
C ILE A 579 -12.47 7.14 -21.35
N GLY A 580 -11.83 8.02 -22.13
CA GLY A 580 -11.59 7.78 -23.54
C GLY A 580 -12.84 7.83 -24.39
N SER A 581 -12.82 7.13 -25.52
CA SER A 581 -13.88 7.15 -26.51
C SER A 581 -15.08 6.29 -26.08
N VAL A 582 -16.28 6.85 -26.14
CA VAL A 582 -17.54 6.11 -25.98
C VAL A 582 -18.06 5.77 -27.38
N TYR A 583 -18.33 4.52 -27.61
CA TYR A 583 -18.89 4.04 -28.87
C TYR A 583 -20.43 4.13 -28.81
N PRO A 584 -21.07 4.94 -29.68
CA PRO A 584 -22.53 5.06 -29.69
C PRO A 584 -23.17 3.77 -30.19
N GLU A 585 -24.45 3.58 -29.84
CA GLU A 585 -25.25 2.41 -30.26
C GLU A 585 -25.34 2.27 -31.79
N SER A 586 -25.26 3.40 -32.51
CA SER A 586 -25.18 3.42 -33.98
C SER A 586 -23.92 2.74 -34.55
N SER A 587 -22.90 2.49 -33.77
CA SER A 587 -21.69 1.71 -34.12
C SER A 587 -21.86 0.20 -33.91
N LEU A 588 -23.01 -0.28 -33.40
CA LEU A 588 -23.36 -1.69 -33.37
C LEU A 588 -23.43 -2.26 -34.78
N PRO A 589 -22.94 -3.47 -35.03
CA PRO A 589 -23.18 -4.17 -36.30
C PRO A 589 -24.68 -4.30 -36.55
N SER A 590 -25.14 -3.88 -37.72
CA SER A 590 -26.52 -3.52 -38.12
C SER A 590 -27.62 -4.60 -37.95
N GLN A 591 -27.44 -5.68 -37.22
CA GLN A 591 -28.43 -6.77 -37.08
C GLN A 591 -28.62 -7.28 -35.63
N SER A 592 -28.01 -6.70 -34.58
CA SER A 592 -28.11 -7.25 -33.25
C SER A 592 -28.50 -6.19 -32.22
N ALA A 593 -29.70 -6.26 -31.68
CA ALA A 593 -30.12 -5.53 -30.48
C ALA A 593 -29.42 -6.15 -29.25
N LEU A 594 -28.07 -5.98 -29.15
CA LEU A 594 -27.31 -6.50 -28.04
C LEU A 594 -27.37 -5.54 -26.83
N PRO A 595 -27.46 -6.05 -25.60
CA PRO A 595 -27.35 -5.22 -24.41
C PRO A 595 -26.03 -4.48 -24.34
N VAL A 596 -26.11 -3.19 -24.03
CA VAL A 596 -24.95 -2.30 -23.92
C VAL A 596 -24.40 -2.35 -22.50
N VAL A 597 -23.08 -2.50 -22.38
CA VAL A 597 -22.38 -2.51 -21.09
C VAL A 597 -21.22 -1.51 -21.09
N TYR A 598 -20.97 -0.95 -19.92
CA TYR A 598 -19.77 -0.18 -19.61
C TYR A 598 -18.89 -0.99 -18.69
N VAL A 599 -17.58 -0.95 -18.88
CA VAL A 599 -16.62 -1.76 -18.15
C VAL A 599 -15.63 -0.89 -17.40
N SER A 600 -15.18 -1.34 -16.23
CA SER A 600 -14.10 -0.65 -15.51
C SER A 600 -12.75 -0.87 -16.20
N GLU A 601 -11.77 -0.01 -15.92
CA GLU A 601 -10.40 -0.16 -16.44
C GLU A 601 -9.81 -1.55 -16.12
N ALA A 602 -10.10 -2.08 -14.94
CA ALA A 602 -9.65 -3.41 -14.53
C ALA A 602 -10.21 -4.54 -15.41
N MET A 603 -11.41 -4.38 -15.99
CA MET A 603 -11.96 -5.35 -16.93
C MET A 603 -11.20 -5.37 -18.26
N VAL A 604 -10.66 -4.23 -18.67
CA VAL A 604 -9.81 -4.15 -19.87
C VAL A 604 -8.48 -4.87 -19.63
N ASP A 605 -7.83 -4.58 -18.53
CA ASP A 605 -6.50 -5.12 -18.23
C ASP A 605 -6.53 -6.61 -17.87
N LEU A 606 -7.51 -7.03 -17.05
CA LEU A 606 -7.56 -8.40 -16.53
C LEU A 606 -8.26 -9.38 -17.47
N TYR A 607 -9.25 -8.92 -18.23
CA TYR A 607 -10.12 -9.79 -19.02
C TYR A 607 -10.16 -9.44 -20.52
N ASP A 608 -9.40 -8.43 -20.98
CA ASP A 608 -9.35 -7.91 -22.39
C ASP A 608 -10.73 -7.46 -22.92
N TRP A 609 -11.58 -6.91 -22.03
CA TRP A 609 -12.88 -6.37 -22.41
C TRP A 609 -12.73 -4.94 -22.93
N ARG A 610 -12.53 -4.81 -24.25
CA ARG A 610 -12.26 -3.52 -24.90
C ARG A 610 -13.51 -2.91 -25.50
N PRO A 611 -13.64 -1.58 -25.48
CA PRO A 611 -14.75 -0.88 -26.17
C PRO A 611 -14.81 -1.19 -27.65
N GLY A 612 -16.04 -1.20 -28.19
CA GLY A 612 -16.29 -1.52 -29.60
C GLY A 612 -16.23 -3.02 -29.93
N ARG A 613 -16.18 -3.90 -28.92
CA ARG A 613 -16.20 -5.36 -29.11
C ARG A 613 -17.41 -6.01 -28.47
N ILE A 614 -17.85 -7.12 -29.06
CA ILE A 614 -18.85 -8.01 -28.47
C ILE A 614 -18.12 -8.99 -27.55
N GLN A 615 -18.62 -9.10 -26.34
CA GLN A 615 -18.08 -9.98 -25.31
C GLN A 615 -19.16 -10.92 -24.78
N THR A 616 -18.75 -12.01 -24.13
CA THR A 616 -19.66 -13.02 -23.60
C THR A 616 -19.74 -12.91 -22.08
N LEU A 617 -20.92 -12.56 -21.59
CA LEU A 617 -21.23 -12.49 -20.18
C LEU A 617 -21.59 -13.90 -19.66
N PRO A 618 -21.04 -14.37 -18.54
CA PRO A 618 -21.44 -15.64 -17.93
C PRO A 618 -22.95 -15.69 -17.65
N ALA A 619 -23.52 -16.90 -17.59
CA ALA A 619 -24.93 -17.11 -17.30
C ALA A 619 -25.37 -16.38 -16.01
N LEU A 620 -26.41 -15.59 -16.09
CA LEU A 620 -26.96 -14.85 -14.96
C LEU A 620 -28.02 -15.64 -14.17
N ASN A 621 -28.56 -16.70 -14.73
CA ASN A 621 -29.48 -17.63 -14.08
C ASN A 621 -29.26 -19.07 -14.58
N GLU A 622 -29.92 -20.03 -13.92
CA GLU A 622 -29.78 -21.45 -14.21
C GLU A 622 -30.39 -21.85 -15.56
N GLN A 623 -31.36 -21.08 -16.05
CA GLN A 623 -32.15 -21.41 -17.24
C GLN A 623 -31.61 -20.79 -18.51
N GLN A 624 -30.80 -19.75 -18.42
CA GLN A 624 -30.27 -19.02 -19.57
C GLN A 624 -28.75 -19.22 -19.62
N GLY A 625 -28.22 -19.61 -20.74
CA GLY A 625 -26.79 -19.73 -21.00
C GLY A 625 -26.08 -18.39 -21.02
N SER A 626 -24.77 -18.40 -21.33
CA SER A 626 -23.97 -17.21 -21.51
C SER A 626 -24.55 -16.30 -22.60
N GLN A 627 -24.53 -14.98 -22.40
CA GLN A 627 -25.15 -13.99 -23.28
C GLN A 627 -24.11 -13.03 -23.85
N LYS A 628 -24.33 -12.61 -25.12
CA LYS A 628 -23.48 -11.62 -25.78
C LYS A 628 -23.88 -10.21 -25.39
N VAL A 629 -22.90 -9.36 -25.11
CA VAL A 629 -23.09 -7.95 -24.75
C VAL A 629 -22.10 -7.09 -25.55
N TRP A 630 -22.48 -5.82 -25.78
CA TRP A 630 -21.67 -4.84 -26.48
C TRP A 630 -20.98 -3.92 -25.49
N VAL A 631 -19.64 -3.79 -25.55
CA VAL A 631 -18.88 -2.90 -24.70
C VAL A 631 -18.85 -1.50 -25.31
N ALA A 632 -19.57 -0.54 -24.71
CA ALA A 632 -19.69 0.82 -25.22
C ALA A 632 -18.59 1.77 -24.72
N GLY A 633 -18.05 1.56 -23.54
CA GLY A 633 -17.06 2.48 -22.97
C GLY A 633 -16.40 1.95 -21.72
N ILE A 634 -15.38 2.67 -21.28
CA ILE A 634 -14.61 2.38 -20.05
C ILE A 634 -14.93 3.44 -19.01
N PHE A 635 -15.08 3.03 -17.74
CA PHE A 635 -15.22 3.95 -16.61
C PHE A 635 -14.18 3.70 -15.52
N ARG A 636 -13.83 4.74 -14.77
CA ARG A 636 -12.97 4.62 -13.58
C ARG A 636 -13.73 4.03 -12.41
N ASP A 637 -13.13 3.07 -11.73
CA ASP A 637 -13.66 2.52 -10.49
C ASP A 637 -12.55 2.26 -9.46
N TYR A 638 -12.45 3.12 -8.46
CA TYR A 638 -11.49 2.98 -7.37
C TYR A 638 -11.95 2.05 -6.25
N GLY A 639 -13.25 1.73 -6.23
CA GLY A 639 -13.84 0.85 -5.21
C GLY A 639 -13.72 -0.64 -5.52
N ARG A 640 -13.54 -1.02 -6.80
CA ARG A 640 -13.60 -2.41 -7.27
C ARG A 640 -12.40 -2.77 -8.13
N GLN A 641 -11.31 -3.15 -7.47
CA GLN A 641 -10.00 -3.40 -8.10
C GLN A 641 -9.99 -4.60 -9.08
N HIS A 642 -10.96 -5.53 -8.95
CA HIS A 642 -11.01 -6.75 -9.75
C HIS A 642 -11.96 -6.69 -10.94
N GLY A 643 -12.57 -5.55 -11.13
CA GLY A 643 -13.47 -5.27 -12.25
C GLY A 643 -14.90 -5.02 -11.84
N ALA A 644 -15.54 -4.17 -12.61
CA ALA A 644 -16.96 -3.88 -12.53
C ALA A 644 -17.55 -3.74 -13.92
N LEU A 645 -18.82 -4.14 -14.05
CA LEU A 645 -19.64 -4.01 -15.23
C LEU A 645 -20.86 -3.18 -14.87
N VAL A 646 -21.21 -2.21 -15.68
CA VAL A 646 -22.44 -1.44 -15.52
C VAL A 646 -23.31 -1.69 -16.74
N ILE A 647 -24.56 -2.09 -16.49
CA ILE A 647 -25.58 -2.40 -17.51
C ILE A 647 -26.88 -1.65 -17.19
N ASP A 648 -27.67 -1.35 -18.22
CA ASP A 648 -28.99 -0.81 -18.00
C ASP A 648 -29.92 -1.81 -17.28
N LEU A 649 -30.67 -1.30 -16.30
CA LEU A 649 -31.53 -2.11 -15.42
C LEU A 649 -32.57 -2.94 -16.19
N ALA A 650 -33.23 -2.32 -17.19
CA ALA A 650 -34.23 -3.03 -17.99
C ALA A 650 -33.59 -4.16 -18.82
N SER A 651 -32.41 -3.91 -19.38
CA SER A 651 -31.63 -4.92 -20.12
C SER A 651 -31.21 -6.07 -19.19
N TYR A 652 -30.75 -5.77 -17.99
CA TYR A 652 -30.41 -6.78 -16.99
C TYR A 652 -31.59 -7.65 -16.59
N GLN A 653 -32.77 -7.05 -16.36
CA GLN A 653 -33.97 -7.78 -15.96
C GLN A 653 -34.43 -8.74 -17.05
N LYS A 654 -34.33 -8.32 -18.34
CA LYS A 654 -34.63 -9.20 -19.49
C LYS A 654 -33.66 -10.39 -19.58
N MET A 655 -32.38 -10.14 -19.29
CA MET A 655 -31.32 -11.15 -19.36
C MET A 655 -31.32 -12.11 -18.16
N SER A 656 -31.66 -11.67 -16.97
CA SER A 656 -31.58 -12.48 -15.76
C SER A 656 -32.91 -13.12 -15.38
N GLY A 657 -34.05 -12.57 -15.91
CA GLY A 657 -35.40 -12.94 -15.42
C GLY A 657 -35.65 -12.51 -13.96
N ASN A 658 -34.73 -11.86 -13.30
CA ASN A 658 -34.77 -11.47 -11.92
C ASN A 658 -35.12 -9.99 -11.78
N GLN A 659 -36.14 -9.68 -10.98
CA GLN A 659 -36.59 -8.32 -10.69
C GLN A 659 -36.22 -7.87 -9.27
N GLN A 660 -35.42 -8.63 -8.54
CA GLN A 660 -34.96 -8.25 -7.20
C GLN A 660 -34.03 -7.05 -7.26
N TYR A 661 -34.24 -6.10 -6.36
CA TYR A 661 -33.39 -4.91 -6.23
C TYR A 661 -32.48 -5.05 -5.01
N SER A 662 -31.27 -4.52 -5.09
CA SER A 662 -30.30 -4.53 -3.99
C SER A 662 -30.09 -3.19 -3.34
N GLY A 663 -30.60 -2.11 -3.91
CA GLY A 663 -30.46 -0.78 -3.33
C GLY A 663 -31.35 0.27 -3.98
N ILE A 664 -31.48 1.39 -3.27
CA ILE A 664 -32.20 2.57 -3.73
C ILE A 664 -31.36 3.83 -3.47
N ALA A 665 -31.42 4.75 -4.42
CA ALA A 665 -30.87 6.10 -4.30
C ALA A 665 -32.02 7.12 -4.41
N LEU A 666 -32.05 8.12 -3.52
CA LEU A 666 -33.07 9.15 -3.46
C LEU A 666 -32.46 10.54 -3.67
N TRP A 667 -33.02 11.31 -4.58
CA TRP A 667 -32.74 12.74 -4.75
C TRP A 667 -33.83 13.55 -4.07
N LEU A 668 -33.41 14.52 -3.29
CA LEU A 668 -34.31 15.38 -2.53
C LEU A 668 -34.53 16.71 -3.24
N VAL A 669 -35.72 17.27 -3.09
CA VAL A 669 -36.00 18.64 -3.55
C VAL A 669 -35.07 19.62 -2.83
N ASN A 670 -34.57 20.65 -3.53
CA ASN A 670 -33.65 21.65 -2.95
C ASN A 670 -34.13 22.15 -1.59
N GLN A 671 -33.23 22.10 -0.59
CA GLN A 671 -33.45 22.52 0.82
C GLN A 671 -34.37 21.59 1.64
N ALA A 672 -34.77 20.43 1.16
CA ALA A 672 -35.50 19.46 1.98
C ALA A 672 -34.59 18.87 3.06
N ASN A 673 -35.06 18.81 4.29
CA ASN A 673 -34.31 18.22 5.40
C ASN A 673 -34.35 16.68 5.25
N PRO A 674 -33.19 15.99 5.11
CA PRO A 674 -33.15 14.54 4.96
C PRO A 674 -33.88 13.75 6.03
N ALA A 675 -33.83 14.23 7.30
CA ALA A 675 -34.50 13.56 8.41
C ALA A 675 -36.02 13.60 8.32
N THR A 676 -36.59 14.74 7.87
CA THR A 676 -38.05 14.89 7.69
C THR A 676 -38.57 14.03 6.53
N VAL A 677 -37.81 14.01 5.42
CA VAL A 677 -38.15 13.14 4.27
C VAL A 677 -38.07 11.68 4.64
N LEU A 678 -37.03 11.24 5.37
CA LEU A 678 -36.91 9.86 5.84
C LEU A 678 -38.08 9.45 6.77
N ASN A 679 -38.54 10.35 7.65
CA ASN A 679 -39.68 10.06 8.48
C ASN A 679 -40.97 9.91 7.65
N ALA A 680 -41.15 10.75 6.61
CA ALA A 680 -42.26 10.60 5.66
C ALA A 680 -42.17 9.31 4.85
N VAL A 681 -40.97 8.93 4.37
CA VAL A 681 -40.73 7.64 3.68
C VAL A 681 -41.09 6.46 4.59
N ARG A 682 -40.64 6.49 5.84
CA ARG A 682 -40.94 5.43 6.83
C ARG A 682 -42.41 5.34 7.23
N ALA A 683 -43.12 6.46 7.14
CA ALA A 683 -44.57 6.49 7.38
C ALA A 683 -45.36 5.87 6.21
N VAL A 684 -44.92 6.11 4.97
CA VAL A 684 -45.56 5.61 3.73
C VAL A 684 -45.18 4.15 3.46
N ILE A 685 -43.92 3.78 3.74
CA ILE A 685 -43.38 2.42 3.56
C ILE A 685 -42.85 1.92 4.91
N PRO A 686 -43.72 1.24 5.70
CA PRO A 686 -43.31 0.74 7.03
C PRO A 686 -42.10 -0.18 7.02
N GLN A 687 -41.86 -0.88 5.92
CA GLN A 687 -40.70 -1.74 5.70
C GLN A 687 -39.36 -0.99 5.76
N PHE A 688 -39.35 0.32 5.54
CA PHE A 688 -38.18 1.18 5.68
C PHE A 688 -37.90 1.65 7.12
N ARG A 689 -38.71 1.25 8.13
CA ARG A 689 -38.50 1.69 9.52
C ARG A 689 -37.14 1.25 10.04
N ASP A 690 -36.76 0.01 9.76
CA ASP A 690 -35.50 -0.58 10.22
C ASP A 690 -34.37 -0.46 9.18
N GLN A 691 -34.68 0.15 8.02
CA GLN A 691 -33.69 0.38 6.97
C GLN A 691 -32.82 1.58 7.28
N GLU A 692 -31.52 1.33 7.30
CA GLU A 692 -30.53 2.41 7.45
C GLU A 692 -30.36 3.13 6.11
N PHE A 693 -30.63 4.42 6.12
CA PHE A 693 -30.32 5.33 5.02
C PHE A 693 -29.09 6.13 5.37
N ILE A 694 -28.14 6.17 4.47
CA ILE A 694 -26.88 6.87 4.66
C ILE A 694 -26.90 8.12 3.77
N ASN A 695 -26.59 9.28 4.35
CA ASN A 695 -26.46 10.52 3.60
C ASN A 695 -25.21 10.46 2.70
N ARG A 696 -25.26 11.19 1.59
CA ARG A 696 -24.10 11.36 0.70
C ARG A 696 -22.85 11.83 1.45
N SER A 697 -23.00 12.82 2.34
CA SER A 697 -21.89 13.36 3.15
C SER A 697 -21.27 12.29 4.06
N ASP A 698 -22.10 11.48 4.72
CA ASP A 698 -21.66 10.45 5.65
C ASP A 698 -20.98 9.31 4.92
N LEU A 699 -21.54 8.88 3.79
CA LEU A 699 -20.94 7.85 2.93
C LEU A 699 -19.59 8.30 2.36
N ARG A 700 -19.52 9.57 1.92
CA ARG A 700 -18.27 10.19 1.47
C ARG A 700 -17.23 10.26 2.60
N ALA A 701 -17.64 10.73 3.78
CA ALA A 701 -16.76 10.83 4.95
C ALA A 701 -16.25 9.46 5.40
N LEU A 702 -17.13 8.45 5.39
CA LEU A 702 -16.76 7.07 5.70
C LEU A 702 -15.73 6.52 4.69
N SER A 703 -15.98 6.75 3.39
CA SER A 703 -15.07 6.32 2.32
C SER A 703 -13.70 6.99 2.45
N ILE A 704 -13.66 8.29 2.72
CA ILE A 704 -12.40 9.04 2.94
C ILE A 704 -11.71 8.57 4.22
N LYS A 705 -12.45 8.27 5.29
CA LYS A 705 -11.89 7.74 6.54
C LYS A 705 -11.22 6.37 6.35
N ILE A 706 -11.84 5.48 5.58
CA ILE A 706 -11.26 4.18 5.22
C ILE A 706 -9.99 4.40 4.40
N PHE A 707 -10.04 5.32 3.44
CA PHE A 707 -8.89 5.71 2.64
C PHE A 707 -7.74 6.25 3.49
N ASP A 708 -7.99 7.28 4.31
CA ASP A 708 -6.97 7.90 5.15
C ASP A 708 -6.32 6.87 6.10
N ARG A 709 -7.10 5.90 6.59
CA ARG A 709 -6.59 4.79 7.39
C ARG A 709 -5.65 3.88 6.59
N SER A 710 -5.99 3.59 5.33
CA SER A 710 -5.12 2.80 4.43
C SER A 710 -3.77 3.47 4.18
N PHE A 711 -3.74 4.80 4.13
CA PHE A 711 -2.53 5.59 3.92
C PHE A 711 -1.83 6.02 5.22
N ALA A 712 -2.40 5.74 6.39
CA ALA A 712 -1.79 6.10 7.67
C ALA A 712 -0.38 5.51 7.83
N LEU A 713 -0.18 4.27 7.36
CA LEU A 713 1.14 3.65 7.32
C LEU A 713 2.10 4.42 6.39
N THR A 714 1.62 4.87 5.24
CA THR A 714 2.42 5.67 4.29
C THR A 714 2.86 6.98 4.92
N TYR A 715 1.96 7.70 5.61
CA TYR A 715 2.31 8.94 6.33
C TYR A 715 3.32 8.69 7.45
N ALA A 716 3.17 7.61 8.21
CA ALA A 716 4.14 7.25 9.25
C ALA A 716 5.53 7.00 8.67
N LEU A 717 5.61 6.37 7.49
CA LEU A 717 6.85 6.09 6.78
C LEU A 717 7.45 7.36 6.16
N GLU A 718 6.65 8.29 5.68
CA GLU A 718 7.11 9.62 5.23
C GLU A 718 7.77 10.39 6.38
N ILE A 719 7.15 10.38 7.55
CA ILE A 719 7.72 11.01 8.75
C ILE A 719 9.06 10.34 9.12
N ALA A 720 9.12 9.01 9.08
CA ALA A 720 10.36 8.29 9.36
C ALA A 720 11.45 8.59 8.32
N ALA A 721 11.12 8.65 7.03
CA ALA A 721 12.06 9.03 5.97
C ALA A 721 12.54 10.47 6.13
N LEU A 722 11.67 11.40 6.52
CA LEU A 722 12.02 12.78 6.83
C LEU A 722 13.00 12.88 8.03
N LEU A 723 12.74 12.12 9.10
CA LEU A 723 13.66 12.05 10.25
C LEU A 723 15.03 11.51 9.85
N VAL A 724 15.06 10.48 9.01
CA VAL A 724 16.30 9.94 8.43
C VAL A 724 17.01 11.00 7.60
N ALA A 725 16.32 11.78 6.79
CA ALA A 725 16.89 12.87 5.99
C ALA A 725 17.49 13.96 6.88
N ILE A 726 16.79 14.37 7.93
CA ILE A 726 17.27 15.36 8.91
C ILE A 726 18.54 14.84 9.61
N PHE A 727 18.54 13.58 10.03
CA PHE A 727 19.70 12.95 10.67
C PHE A 727 20.90 12.85 9.70
N ALA A 728 20.67 12.45 8.44
CA ALA A 728 21.69 12.39 7.40
C ALA A 728 22.30 13.78 7.15
N THR A 729 21.47 14.81 7.12
CA THR A 729 21.90 16.20 6.98
C THR A 729 22.77 16.63 8.15
N ALA A 730 22.31 16.38 9.37
CA ALA A 730 23.04 16.73 10.58
C ALA A 730 24.41 16.05 10.66
N THR A 731 24.46 14.75 10.36
CA THR A 731 25.71 13.97 10.37
C THR A 731 26.64 14.38 9.22
N GLY A 732 26.10 14.69 8.04
CA GLY A 732 26.85 15.20 6.90
C GLY A 732 27.53 16.53 7.21
N PHE A 733 26.81 17.53 7.72
CA PHE A 733 27.38 18.83 8.09
C PHE A 733 28.35 18.73 9.29
N ALA A 734 28.06 17.89 10.28
CA ALA A 734 28.98 17.64 11.39
C ALA A 734 30.29 17.02 10.89
N GLY A 735 30.21 16.06 9.97
CA GLY A 735 31.37 15.44 9.33
C GLY A 735 32.20 16.44 8.54
N GLN A 736 31.55 17.30 7.76
CA GLN A 736 32.22 18.34 6.98
C GLN A 736 32.90 19.38 7.89
N ALA A 737 32.20 19.85 8.92
CA ALA A 737 32.77 20.82 9.86
C ALA A 737 34.09 20.31 10.50
N LEU A 738 34.15 19.00 10.77
CA LEU A 738 35.36 18.35 11.29
C LEU A 738 36.46 18.19 10.23
N LEU A 739 36.14 17.85 9.00
CA LEU A 739 37.15 17.77 7.91
C LEU A 739 37.77 19.12 7.59
N ARG A 740 37.04 20.19 7.85
CA ARG A 740 37.44 21.59 7.50
C ARG A 740 37.98 22.39 8.68
N GLN A 741 38.24 21.73 9.79
CA GLN A 741 38.80 22.42 10.99
C GLN A 741 40.05 23.27 10.63
N LYS A 742 40.95 22.77 9.77
CA LYS A 742 42.13 23.49 9.34
C LYS A 742 41.79 24.77 8.51
N GLU A 743 40.81 24.70 7.62
CA GLU A 743 40.35 25.88 6.86
C GLU A 743 39.76 26.93 7.81
N TYR A 744 38.94 26.51 8.76
CA TYR A 744 38.36 27.41 9.74
C TYR A 744 39.42 28.00 10.73
N ALA A 745 40.43 27.24 11.06
CA ALA A 745 41.55 27.70 11.85
C ALA A 745 42.38 28.74 11.09
N LEU A 746 42.69 28.51 9.81
CA LEU A 746 43.40 29.47 8.97
C LEU A 746 42.66 30.81 8.91
N VAL A 747 41.36 30.79 8.64
CA VAL A 747 40.52 31.97 8.56
C VAL A 747 40.39 32.68 9.93
N TYR A 748 40.43 31.93 11.04
CA TYR A 748 40.49 32.49 12.38
C TYR A 748 41.79 33.26 12.61
N TYR A 749 42.92 32.75 12.16
CA TYR A 749 44.22 33.46 12.26
C TYR A 749 44.33 34.66 11.32
N LEU A 750 43.56 34.66 10.24
CA LEU A 750 43.43 35.83 9.35
C LEU A 750 42.50 36.93 9.95
N GLY A 751 42.02 36.77 11.18
CA GLY A 751 41.30 37.80 11.91
C GLY A 751 39.76 37.79 11.74
N GLN A 752 39.18 36.78 11.14
CA GLN A 752 37.71 36.71 11.08
C GLN A 752 37.06 36.47 12.44
N SER A 753 36.02 37.27 12.72
CA SER A 753 35.20 37.11 13.94
C SER A 753 34.35 35.82 13.93
N THR A 754 33.93 35.40 15.13
CA THR A 754 33.01 34.25 15.24
C THR A 754 31.73 34.49 14.50
N ALA A 755 31.19 35.69 14.48
CA ALA A 755 29.98 36.05 13.72
C ALA A 755 30.15 35.89 12.22
N GLN A 756 31.28 36.34 11.66
CA GLN A 756 31.58 36.21 10.24
C GLN A 756 31.74 34.75 9.80
N ARG A 757 32.37 33.91 10.63
CA ARG A 757 32.54 32.47 10.37
C ARG A 757 31.20 31.73 10.44
N THR A 758 30.37 32.04 11.44
CA THR A 758 29.01 31.46 11.51
C THR A 758 28.15 31.90 10.33
N ALA A 759 28.21 33.17 9.93
CA ALA A 759 27.52 33.66 8.75
C ALA A 759 27.99 32.96 7.46
N TRP A 760 29.30 32.71 7.30
CA TRP A 760 29.82 31.95 6.17
C TRP A 760 29.26 30.52 6.12
N ILE A 761 29.32 29.77 7.25
CA ILE A 761 28.85 28.41 7.35
C ILE A 761 27.34 28.34 7.09
N THR A 762 26.53 29.23 7.66
CA THR A 762 25.09 29.30 7.43
C THR A 762 24.74 29.60 5.98
N THR A 763 25.45 30.54 5.34
CA THR A 763 25.24 30.88 3.94
C THR A 763 25.57 29.70 3.03
N GLU A 764 26.74 29.06 3.26
CA GLU A 764 27.17 27.89 2.50
C GLU A 764 26.19 26.72 2.65
N SER A 765 25.80 26.41 3.88
CA SER A 765 24.82 25.35 4.18
C SER A 765 23.44 25.65 3.58
N GLY A 766 22.97 26.91 3.69
CA GLY A 766 21.71 27.33 3.13
C GLY A 766 21.66 27.22 1.60
N LEU A 767 22.74 27.63 0.90
CA LEU A 767 22.87 27.51 -0.54
C LEU A 767 22.88 26.06 -1.01
N LEU A 768 23.62 25.19 -0.30
CA LEU A 768 23.66 23.76 -0.62
C LEU A 768 22.33 23.09 -0.37
N LEU A 769 21.67 23.37 0.75
CA LEU A 769 20.35 22.82 1.08
C LEU A 769 19.28 23.33 0.11
N GLY A 770 19.31 24.61 -0.24
CA GLY A 770 18.42 25.18 -1.25
C GLY A 770 18.55 24.45 -2.59
N LEU A 771 19.78 24.24 -3.06
CA LEU A 771 20.03 23.48 -4.28
C LEU A 771 19.59 22.03 -4.16
N ALA A 772 19.85 21.37 -3.03
CA ALA A 772 19.44 19.99 -2.77
C ALA A 772 17.93 19.83 -2.79
N ILE A 773 17.19 20.76 -2.20
CA ILE A 773 15.73 20.74 -2.15
C ILE A 773 15.14 20.99 -3.54
N ILE A 774 15.64 21.98 -4.27
CA ILE A 774 15.18 22.25 -5.65
C ILE A 774 15.41 21.02 -6.52
N TRP A 775 16.63 20.47 -6.51
CA TRP A 775 16.96 19.32 -7.33
C TRP A 775 16.22 18.06 -6.89
N GLY A 776 16.10 17.81 -5.58
CA GLY A 776 15.32 16.72 -5.02
C GLY A 776 13.84 16.80 -5.38
N THR A 777 13.26 18.00 -5.36
CA THR A 777 11.88 18.23 -5.78
C THR A 777 11.68 17.95 -7.26
N LEU A 778 12.57 18.39 -8.13
CA LEU A 778 12.51 18.09 -9.58
C LEU A 778 12.59 16.59 -9.84
N LEU A 779 13.49 15.89 -9.16
CA LEU A 779 13.58 14.43 -9.23
C LEU A 779 12.32 13.77 -8.68
N GLY A 780 11.79 14.27 -7.57
CA GLY A 780 10.56 13.77 -6.97
C GLY A 780 9.35 13.92 -7.89
N LEU A 781 9.24 15.04 -8.60
CA LEU A 781 8.23 15.26 -9.64
C LEU A 781 8.36 14.22 -10.77
N LEU A 782 9.57 13.94 -11.23
CA LEU A 782 9.79 12.93 -12.28
C LEU A 782 9.47 11.52 -11.78
N ILE A 783 9.88 11.17 -10.57
CA ILE A 783 9.58 9.89 -9.94
C ILE A 783 8.06 9.74 -9.73
N SER A 784 7.36 10.80 -9.31
CA SER A 784 5.91 10.76 -9.13
C SER A 784 5.17 10.45 -10.43
N GLN A 785 5.65 10.93 -11.58
CA GLN A 785 5.06 10.60 -12.89
C GLN A 785 5.18 9.09 -13.20
N ILE A 786 6.32 8.47 -12.86
CA ILE A 786 6.49 7.02 -13.05
C ILE A 786 5.58 6.26 -12.08
N LEU A 787 5.47 6.71 -10.82
CA LEU A 787 4.59 6.08 -9.83
C LEU A 787 3.12 6.17 -10.26
N ILE A 788 2.66 7.34 -10.68
CA ILE A 788 1.26 7.61 -11.02
C ILE A 788 0.85 6.92 -12.33
N HIS A 789 1.68 7.04 -13.38
CA HIS A 789 1.28 6.63 -14.73
C HIS A 789 1.82 5.26 -15.15
N ARG A 790 2.74 4.64 -14.40
CA ARG A 790 3.31 3.33 -14.72
C ARG A 790 3.11 2.31 -13.60
N VAL A 791 3.58 2.62 -12.39
CA VAL A 791 3.48 1.69 -11.26
C VAL A 791 2.03 1.48 -10.85
N ASN A 792 1.27 2.57 -10.70
CA ASN A 792 -0.10 2.50 -10.23
C ASN A 792 -1.03 1.72 -11.18
N PRO A 793 -1.10 1.99 -12.50
CA PRO A 793 -1.93 1.21 -13.41
C PRO A 793 -1.51 -0.26 -13.50
N GLN A 794 -0.20 -0.56 -13.48
CA GLN A 794 0.29 -1.94 -13.49
C GLN A 794 -0.01 -2.71 -12.20
N SER A 795 -0.28 -2.00 -11.09
CA SER A 795 -0.51 -2.61 -9.77
C SER A 795 -1.99 -2.73 -9.42
N PHE A 796 -2.78 -1.71 -9.76
CA PHE A 796 -4.17 -1.57 -9.33
C PHE A 796 -5.17 -1.65 -10.49
N HIS A 797 -4.70 -1.67 -11.73
CA HIS A 797 -5.52 -1.73 -12.95
C HIS A 797 -6.47 -0.54 -13.12
N TRP A 798 -6.09 0.64 -12.59
CA TRP A 798 -6.79 1.90 -12.80
C TRP A 798 -5.82 3.08 -12.84
N THR A 799 -6.23 4.14 -13.53
CA THR A 799 -5.45 5.35 -13.71
C THR A 799 -5.92 6.47 -12.78
N MET A 800 -5.03 7.40 -12.44
CA MET A 800 -5.36 8.59 -11.67
C MET A 800 -4.75 9.83 -12.32
N ASP A 801 -5.32 10.99 -12.01
CA ASP A 801 -4.83 12.27 -12.48
C ASP A 801 -3.77 12.82 -11.52
N THR A 802 -2.76 13.52 -12.04
CA THR A 802 -1.70 14.10 -11.21
C THR A 802 -2.19 15.37 -10.51
N SER A 803 -2.18 15.36 -9.19
CA SER A 803 -2.46 16.52 -8.35
C SER A 803 -1.23 16.87 -7.50
N VAL A 804 -0.77 18.12 -7.59
CA VAL A 804 0.42 18.57 -6.85
C VAL A 804 -0.01 19.40 -5.64
N PRO A 805 0.22 18.94 -4.42
CA PRO A 805 -0.17 19.65 -3.20
C PRO A 805 0.88 20.74 -2.85
N TYR A 806 0.84 21.87 -3.56
CA TYR A 806 1.85 22.93 -3.44
C TYR A 806 2.11 23.40 -2.02
N LEU A 807 1.05 23.57 -1.20
CA LEU A 807 1.19 24.02 0.17
C LEU A 807 1.97 23.02 1.04
N ALA A 808 1.64 21.72 0.92
CA ALA A 808 2.34 20.66 1.65
C ALA A 808 3.81 20.56 1.23
N LEU A 809 4.10 20.71 -0.07
CA LEU A 809 5.48 20.71 -0.58
C LEU A 809 6.28 21.91 -0.07
N ILE A 810 5.70 23.11 -0.09
CA ILE A 810 6.36 24.33 0.42
C ILE A 810 6.65 24.20 1.92
N THR A 811 5.70 23.72 2.72
CA THR A 811 5.92 23.53 4.16
C THR A 811 7.00 22.47 4.43
N LEU A 812 7.03 21.39 3.68
CA LEU A 812 8.08 20.37 3.74
C LEU A 812 9.46 20.95 3.41
N MET A 813 9.55 21.73 2.32
CA MET A 813 10.79 22.39 1.90
C MET A 813 11.32 23.34 2.98
N LEU A 814 10.45 24.17 3.54
CA LEU A 814 10.81 25.13 4.60
C LEU A 814 11.25 24.41 5.88
N ALA A 815 10.56 23.36 6.26
CA ALA A 815 10.93 22.55 7.41
C ALA A 815 12.32 21.92 7.26
N LEU A 816 12.62 21.35 6.08
CA LEU A 816 13.93 20.74 5.79
C LEU A 816 15.06 21.79 5.76
N VAL A 817 14.83 22.96 5.16
CA VAL A 817 15.79 24.06 5.21
C VAL A 817 16.06 24.49 6.64
N GLY A 818 15.01 24.71 7.42
CA GLY A 818 15.11 25.13 8.83
C GLY A 818 15.88 24.12 9.69
N CYS A 819 15.50 22.84 9.62
CA CYS A 819 16.19 21.76 10.31
C CYS A 819 17.63 21.58 9.86
N GLY A 820 17.90 21.68 8.57
CA GLY A 820 19.24 21.53 8.02
C GLY A 820 20.17 22.70 8.42
N ILE A 821 19.70 23.94 8.41
CA ILE A 821 20.45 25.09 8.90
C ILE A 821 20.68 24.96 10.40
N ALA A 822 19.68 24.56 11.19
CA ALA A 822 19.83 24.36 12.62
C ALA A 822 20.88 23.27 12.94
N ALA A 823 20.87 22.18 12.19
CA ALA A 823 21.86 21.10 12.30
C ALA A 823 23.27 21.59 11.95
N ALA A 824 23.43 22.35 10.87
CA ALA A 824 24.71 22.96 10.47
C ALA A 824 25.26 23.92 11.54
N LEU A 825 24.39 24.76 12.10
CA LEU A 825 24.73 25.67 13.19
C LEU A 825 25.15 24.93 14.48
N TRP A 826 24.41 23.90 14.85
CA TRP A 826 24.73 23.07 16.02
C TRP A 826 26.09 22.39 15.87
N ALA A 827 26.34 21.80 14.70
CA ALA A 827 27.61 21.16 14.38
C ALA A 827 28.78 22.15 14.38
N SER A 828 28.55 23.36 13.85
CA SER A 828 29.59 24.40 13.77
C SER A 828 29.92 24.99 15.14
N LYS A 829 28.94 25.29 16.01
CA LYS A 829 29.16 25.79 17.37
C LYS A 829 30.07 24.88 18.20
N ARG A 830 29.86 23.57 18.09
CA ARG A 830 30.68 22.58 18.83
C ARG A 830 32.13 22.52 18.34
N ASN A 831 32.39 22.80 17.07
CA ASN A 831 33.70 22.65 16.44
C ASN A 831 34.48 23.96 16.30
N LEU A 832 33.81 25.13 16.41
CA LEU A 832 34.41 26.46 16.30
C LEU A 832 34.93 27.02 17.61
N ASN A 833 34.91 26.27 18.70
CA ASN A 833 35.49 26.68 19.96
C ASN A 833 37.00 26.98 19.78
N SER A 834 37.45 28.13 20.31
CA SER A 834 38.81 28.64 20.13
C SER A 834 39.91 27.66 20.56
N THR A 835 39.62 26.80 21.52
CA THR A 835 40.51 25.72 21.98
C THR A 835 40.73 24.65 20.90
N ASN A 836 39.68 24.21 20.25
CA ASN A 836 39.76 23.18 19.17
C ASN A 836 40.46 23.74 17.90
N LEU A 837 40.28 25.02 17.61
CA LEU A 837 40.94 25.66 16.45
C LEU A 837 42.42 25.87 16.69
N ARG A 838 42.86 26.16 17.92
CA ARG A 838 44.27 26.29 18.29
C ARG A 838 45.03 24.96 18.26
N THR A 839 44.39 23.87 18.67
CA THR A 839 44.95 22.52 18.61
C THR A 839 45.03 21.97 17.17
N ALA A 840 44.06 22.29 16.30
CA ALA A 840 44.01 21.80 14.92
C ALA A 840 45.19 22.23 14.03
N LEU A 841 45.91 23.32 14.35
CA LEU A 841 47.13 23.74 13.68
C LEU A 841 48.39 23.28 14.41
N ARG A 842 48.31 22.98 15.74
CA ARG A 842 49.48 22.49 16.49
C ARG A 842 49.79 21.01 16.22
N GLU A 843 48.86 20.24 15.75
CA GLU A 843 49.05 18.81 15.46
C GLU A 843 49.89 18.55 14.20
N ASP A 844 50.27 19.58 13.43
CA ASP A 844 51.14 19.45 12.23
C ASP A 844 52.58 19.89 12.43
N TRP A 845 52.99 20.30 13.67
CA TRP A 845 54.39 20.70 13.97
C TRP A 845 55.02 19.68 14.94
#